data_11d23cb8b1f085631391128335bb50da
#
_entry.id   11d23cb8b1f085631391128335bb50da
#
_cell.length_a   1.000
_cell.length_b   1.000
_cell.length_c   1.000
_cell.angle_alpha   90.00
_cell.angle_beta   90.00
_cell.angle_gamma   90.00
#
_symmetry.space_group_name_H-M   'P 1'
#
loop_
_entity.id
_entity.type
_entity.pdbx_description
1 polymer ?
#
loop_
_entity_poly.entity_id
_entity_poly.type
_entity_poly.pdbx_seq_one_letter_code
_entity_poly.pdbx_strand_id
1 'polypeptide(L)'
;MGGLHIEFKSQPSTEDRFSADKLEEGLAAQTGVNLQVGSTSGEGRAIVLDRTGAVGALPSPGEKPGPDSREAYQLTVTQQGIQITGRSSASIFYGIQTLVQAVEGKGESAFFPEMEVQDWPSIAYRGTLVDVGSEGPMCTVDEIKRQLDFLARWKGNQYYLYSEASIVLDGYPLLNPDAHFTKDQIREIVAYGRALHIDVVPAVELYGHLHDLFRIEKYSHLSDLPHGGEFNPANPQVKDLLDNWVSQLAELFPSPFIVVGFDETWSIQKAADQSGVNATPVQLFIDQLSYVTKSLQARNKTVMAYADIMVKFPGIIPKLPPGLIALPWYYDASPDPEYKRWLDPLVAQNVPEMVASGVNSWVEIAPDFDKTFTNVDTLLAAGRKARTLGLINTVWTDDNQVLLRMSWPGIAYGAIAPWQTGPVNRSSFFSDYAQIVYPPAAAADLAQALTSLNASEIAFQKAAGVSSMAAVWKNPFVATTLERMNGQRENLHQTRLLAEDAEEHLMHAQSLGADPDPLASYLVGARLLDYAGMRYIYTLELEDLWASLPAHPTAQQIREVLAVGVDNSDHSRMADLLDGVTQLRPRYRAAWLSQYNDYRLGTSLGRWEAEYEYWRRAQKGFENFVSQFRTGEPLPPLTSVVQNSLEH
;
A
#
# COMPACT_ATOMS: atom_id res chain seq x y z
N MET A 1 10.63 -6.79 -35.75
CA MET A 1 10.77 -8.04 -34.97
C MET A 1 10.60 -9.35 -35.77
N GLY A 2 10.24 -9.33 -37.04
CA GLY A 2 10.05 -10.53 -37.86
C GLY A 2 11.29 -11.45 -37.88
N GLY A 3 11.07 -12.74 -37.63
CA GLY A 3 12.12 -13.76 -37.58
C GLY A 3 12.98 -13.79 -36.30
N LEU A 4 12.64 -13.01 -35.26
CA LEU A 4 13.24 -13.11 -33.94
C LEU A 4 12.69 -14.35 -33.19
N HIS A 5 13.57 -15.08 -32.49
CA HIS A 5 13.19 -16.17 -31.61
C HIS A 5 14.03 -16.10 -30.33
N ILE A 6 13.59 -16.79 -29.27
CA ILE A 6 14.29 -16.84 -27.98
C ILE A 6 15.05 -18.16 -27.89
N GLU A 7 16.36 -18.09 -27.56
CA GLU A 7 17.19 -19.28 -27.38
C GLU A 7 18.03 -19.21 -26.10
N PHE A 8 18.39 -20.38 -25.58
CA PHE A 8 19.25 -20.52 -24.41
C PHE A 8 20.64 -20.97 -24.85
N LYS A 9 21.68 -20.26 -24.41
CA LYS A 9 23.06 -20.63 -24.67
C LYS A 9 23.53 -21.85 -23.88
N SER A 10 22.94 -22.09 -22.73
CA SER A 10 23.18 -23.28 -21.87
C SER A 10 21.86 -23.97 -21.59
N GLN A 11 21.92 -25.20 -21.02
CA GLN A 11 20.71 -25.92 -20.64
C GLN A 11 19.89 -25.11 -19.64
N PRO A 12 18.64 -24.71 -19.98
CA PRO A 12 17.81 -23.87 -19.12
C PRO A 12 17.29 -24.64 -17.92
N SER A 13 17.23 -23.95 -16.76
CA SER A 13 16.46 -24.37 -15.60
C SER A 13 14.96 -24.12 -15.81
N THR A 14 14.14 -24.54 -14.84
CA THR A 14 12.70 -24.20 -14.84
C THR A 14 12.50 -22.68 -14.75
N GLU A 15 13.30 -22.01 -13.94
CA GLU A 15 13.26 -20.55 -13.77
C GLU A 15 13.68 -19.80 -15.05
N ASP A 16 14.68 -20.32 -15.79
CA ASP A 16 15.10 -19.72 -17.06
C ASP A 16 13.99 -19.84 -18.12
N ARG A 17 13.30 -21.00 -18.18
CA ARG A 17 12.16 -21.20 -19.09
C ARG A 17 11.00 -20.26 -18.76
N PHE A 18 10.64 -20.17 -17.48
CA PHE A 18 9.62 -19.23 -17.03
C PHE A 18 9.97 -17.77 -17.39
N SER A 19 11.24 -17.40 -17.26
CA SER A 19 11.73 -16.08 -17.67
C SER A 19 11.57 -15.83 -19.18
N ALA A 20 11.83 -16.86 -19.99
CA ALA A 20 11.64 -16.77 -21.45
C ALA A 20 10.15 -16.69 -21.83
N ASP A 21 9.27 -17.42 -21.14
CA ASP A 21 7.82 -17.32 -21.32
C ASP A 21 7.33 -15.90 -20.96
N LYS A 22 7.84 -15.31 -19.87
CA LYS A 22 7.52 -13.91 -19.47
C LYS A 22 8.06 -12.89 -20.47
N LEU A 23 9.18 -13.15 -21.12
CA LEU A 23 9.67 -12.30 -22.21
C LEU A 23 8.69 -12.34 -23.40
N GLU A 24 8.27 -13.54 -23.80
CA GLU A 24 7.31 -13.73 -24.89
C GLU A 24 5.97 -13.03 -24.57
N GLU A 25 5.39 -13.31 -23.40
CA GLU A 25 4.15 -12.69 -22.91
C GLU A 25 4.25 -11.16 -22.90
N GLY A 26 5.34 -10.59 -22.36
CA GLY A 26 5.55 -9.15 -22.27
C GLY A 26 5.68 -8.48 -23.63
N LEU A 27 6.40 -9.09 -24.55
CA LEU A 27 6.55 -8.58 -25.92
C LEU A 27 5.23 -8.71 -26.72
N ALA A 28 4.53 -9.84 -26.56
CA ALA A 28 3.24 -10.04 -27.19
C ALA A 28 2.20 -9.00 -26.71
N ALA A 29 2.16 -8.72 -25.41
CA ALA A 29 1.27 -7.73 -24.84
C ALA A 29 1.54 -6.30 -25.35
N GLN A 30 2.84 -5.91 -25.44
CA GLN A 30 3.20 -4.57 -25.87
C GLN A 30 3.13 -4.37 -27.40
N THR A 31 3.54 -5.36 -28.16
CA THR A 31 3.74 -5.22 -29.60
C THR A 31 2.71 -5.97 -30.45
N GLY A 32 2.04 -6.97 -29.90
CA GLY A 32 1.19 -7.91 -30.64
C GLY A 32 1.99 -8.97 -31.40
N VAL A 33 3.31 -9.09 -31.17
CA VAL A 33 4.19 -10.06 -31.85
C VAL A 33 4.51 -11.21 -30.93
N ASN A 34 4.14 -12.43 -31.31
CA ASN A 34 4.49 -13.66 -30.58
C ASN A 34 5.85 -14.17 -31.06
N LEU A 35 6.72 -14.53 -30.13
CA LEU A 35 8.02 -15.12 -30.40
C LEU A 35 8.02 -16.62 -30.07
N GLN A 36 8.84 -17.39 -30.76
CA GLN A 36 9.03 -18.81 -30.43
C GLN A 36 10.13 -18.97 -29.40
N VAL A 37 9.90 -19.81 -28.38
CA VAL A 37 10.87 -20.12 -27.32
C VAL A 37 11.48 -21.49 -27.58
N GLY A 38 12.83 -21.57 -27.54
CA GLY A 38 13.56 -22.84 -27.54
C GLY A 38 13.84 -23.43 -28.92
N SER A 39 13.80 -22.67 -29.98
CA SER A 39 14.25 -23.10 -31.31
C SER A 39 15.79 -23.14 -31.38
N THR A 40 16.38 -24.33 -31.54
CA THR A 40 17.85 -24.50 -31.65
C THR A 40 18.37 -24.47 -33.08
N SER A 41 17.53 -24.15 -34.08
CA SER A 41 17.89 -24.24 -35.51
C SER A 41 17.14 -23.27 -36.39
N GLY A 42 16.75 -22.10 -35.89
CA GLY A 42 16.09 -21.08 -36.70
C GLY A 42 17.08 -20.31 -37.56
N GLU A 43 16.88 -20.28 -38.87
CA GLU A 43 17.45 -19.23 -39.72
C GLU A 43 16.79 -17.91 -39.30
N GLY A 44 17.47 -17.10 -38.49
CA GLY A 44 16.94 -15.81 -38.03
C GLY A 44 17.77 -15.21 -36.90
N ARG A 45 17.43 -13.98 -36.52
CA ARG A 45 18.05 -13.31 -35.35
C ARG A 45 17.50 -13.85 -34.06
N ALA A 46 18.36 -14.07 -33.07
CA ALA A 46 17.97 -14.62 -31.77
C ALA A 46 18.02 -13.57 -30.64
N ILE A 47 17.18 -13.77 -29.64
CA ILE A 47 17.35 -13.24 -28.28
C ILE A 47 18.00 -14.36 -27.47
N VAL A 48 19.29 -14.22 -27.20
CA VAL A 48 20.12 -15.24 -26.52
C VAL A 48 20.10 -14.97 -25.03
N LEU A 49 19.62 -15.95 -24.25
CA LEU A 49 19.68 -15.94 -22.80
C LEU A 49 20.88 -16.75 -22.32
N ASP A 50 21.89 -16.07 -21.76
CA ASP A 50 23.20 -16.62 -21.39
C ASP A 50 23.40 -16.60 -19.87
N ARG A 51 22.92 -17.64 -19.17
CA ARG A 51 23.22 -17.80 -17.74
C ARG A 51 24.56 -18.48 -17.56
N THR A 52 25.53 -17.77 -16.95
CA THR A 52 26.92 -18.20 -16.81
C THR A 52 27.22 -18.91 -15.47
N GLY A 53 26.30 -18.87 -14.50
CA GLY A 53 26.49 -19.42 -13.16
C GLY A 53 25.34 -20.30 -12.67
N ALA A 54 25.18 -20.37 -11.35
CA ALA A 54 24.13 -21.13 -10.68
C ALA A 54 22.72 -20.57 -10.98
N VAL A 55 21.67 -21.34 -10.70
CA VAL A 55 20.28 -20.89 -10.85
C VAL A 55 20.02 -19.62 -10.03
N GLY A 56 20.35 -19.64 -8.72
CA GLY A 56 20.28 -18.45 -7.86
C GLY A 56 18.97 -17.68 -7.98
N ALA A 57 17.83 -18.37 -7.88
CA ALA A 57 16.53 -17.75 -8.15
C ALA A 57 16.13 -16.70 -7.11
N LEU A 58 16.36 -16.97 -5.83
CA LEU A 58 15.93 -16.13 -4.72
C LEU A 58 17.12 -15.51 -3.97
N PRO A 59 16.92 -14.35 -3.32
CA PRO A 59 17.91 -13.77 -2.43
C PRO A 59 18.16 -14.67 -1.21
N SER A 60 19.37 -14.59 -0.66
CA SER A 60 19.80 -15.32 0.54
C SER A 60 20.40 -14.36 1.57
N PRO A 61 20.49 -14.74 2.85
CA PRO A 61 21.19 -13.93 3.84
C PRO A 61 22.65 -13.66 3.43
N GLY A 62 23.06 -12.40 3.51
CA GLY A 62 24.42 -11.97 3.15
C GLY A 62 24.60 -11.60 1.67
N GLU A 63 23.54 -11.42 0.91
CA GLU A 63 23.59 -10.85 -0.45
C GLU A 63 24.33 -9.51 -0.46
N LYS A 64 25.05 -9.29 -1.56
CA LYS A 64 25.78 -8.04 -1.77
C LYS A 64 25.31 -7.34 -3.03
N PRO A 65 25.07 -6.02 -2.97
CA PRO A 65 24.77 -5.23 -4.16
C PRO A 65 26.04 -5.01 -5.02
N GLY A 66 25.87 -4.40 -6.18
CA GLY A 66 26.96 -3.99 -7.05
C GLY A 66 27.19 -4.90 -8.26
N PRO A 67 28.24 -4.65 -9.06
CA PRO A 67 28.49 -5.35 -10.33
C PRO A 67 28.79 -6.84 -10.17
N ASP A 68 29.16 -7.28 -8.98
CA ASP A 68 29.34 -8.69 -8.65
C ASP A 68 28.12 -9.36 -8.05
N SER A 69 27.00 -8.63 -7.93
CA SER A 69 25.74 -9.18 -7.46
C SER A 69 25.27 -10.37 -8.29
N ARG A 70 24.59 -11.31 -7.65
CA ARG A 70 23.83 -12.38 -8.30
C ARG A 70 22.86 -11.84 -9.36
N GLU A 71 22.35 -10.61 -9.16
CA GLU A 71 21.33 -9.96 -9.98
C GLU A 71 21.89 -9.06 -11.08
N ALA A 72 23.23 -8.88 -11.15
CA ALA A 72 23.87 -8.09 -12.18
C ALA A 72 23.77 -8.77 -13.56
N TYR A 73 23.46 -7.97 -14.58
CA TYR A 73 23.34 -8.45 -15.97
C TYR A 73 23.96 -7.47 -16.96
N GLN A 74 24.20 -8.02 -18.16
CA GLN A 74 24.54 -7.26 -19.36
C GLN A 74 23.50 -7.54 -20.43
N LEU A 75 22.99 -6.51 -21.08
CA LEU A 75 22.09 -6.58 -22.23
C LEU A 75 22.72 -5.85 -23.39
N THR A 76 22.85 -6.54 -24.53
CA THR A 76 23.36 -5.99 -25.77
C THR A 76 22.34 -6.20 -26.89
N VAL A 77 21.97 -5.12 -27.56
CA VAL A 77 21.08 -5.12 -28.73
C VAL A 77 21.84 -4.60 -29.92
N THR A 78 21.97 -5.41 -30.95
CA THR A 78 22.64 -5.07 -32.21
C THR A 78 21.77 -5.47 -33.42
N GLN A 79 22.21 -5.12 -34.62
CA GLN A 79 21.55 -5.57 -35.84
C GLN A 79 21.64 -7.10 -36.05
N GLN A 80 22.62 -7.77 -35.43
CA GLN A 80 22.84 -9.21 -35.54
C GLN A 80 21.96 -10.02 -34.60
N GLY A 81 21.54 -9.46 -33.47
CA GLY A 81 20.72 -10.12 -32.46
C GLY A 81 20.78 -9.41 -31.12
N ILE A 82 20.15 -10.06 -30.14
CA ILE A 82 20.05 -9.57 -28.76
C ILE A 82 20.69 -10.60 -27.84
N GLN A 83 21.48 -10.18 -26.88
CA GLN A 83 22.05 -11.05 -25.86
C GLN A 83 21.82 -10.48 -24.46
N ILE A 84 21.31 -11.31 -23.56
CA ILE A 84 21.25 -11.05 -22.12
C ILE A 84 22.18 -12.05 -21.44
N THR A 85 23.19 -11.53 -20.75
CA THR A 85 24.18 -12.32 -20.02
C THR A 85 24.08 -12.02 -18.53
N GLY A 86 24.03 -13.05 -17.69
CA GLY A 86 23.98 -12.90 -16.25
C GLY A 86 24.48 -14.12 -15.48
N ARG A 87 24.77 -13.94 -14.19
CA ARG A 87 25.34 -15.01 -13.33
C ARG A 87 24.29 -15.94 -12.74
N SER A 88 23.00 -15.57 -12.78
CA SER A 88 21.91 -16.36 -12.23
C SER A 88 20.65 -16.26 -13.08
N SER A 89 19.64 -17.07 -12.80
CA SER A 89 18.33 -16.94 -13.44
C SER A 89 17.68 -15.60 -13.12
N ALA A 90 17.88 -15.05 -11.91
CA ALA A 90 17.35 -13.74 -11.54
C ALA A 90 17.97 -12.61 -12.37
N SER A 91 19.29 -12.65 -12.66
CA SER A 91 19.93 -11.64 -13.50
C SER A 91 19.43 -11.69 -14.95
N ILE A 92 19.18 -12.89 -15.49
CA ILE A 92 18.54 -13.04 -16.81
C ILE A 92 17.13 -12.43 -16.80
N PHE A 93 16.35 -12.73 -15.77
CA PHE A 93 14.99 -12.19 -15.62
C PHE A 93 14.99 -10.66 -15.57
N TYR A 94 15.89 -10.02 -14.81
CA TYR A 94 15.98 -8.56 -14.74
C TYR A 94 16.46 -7.93 -16.06
N GLY A 95 17.34 -8.58 -16.78
CA GLY A 95 17.70 -8.20 -18.14
C GLY A 95 16.51 -8.25 -19.10
N ILE A 96 15.67 -9.28 -18.96
CA ILE A 96 14.41 -9.42 -19.69
C ILE A 96 13.44 -8.27 -19.37
N GLN A 97 13.27 -7.89 -18.08
CA GLN A 97 12.42 -6.75 -17.72
C GLN A 97 12.89 -5.45 -18.40
N THR A 98 14.20 -5.23 -18.48
CA THR A 98 14.76 -4.06 -19.21
C THR A 98 14.50 -4.17 -20.71
N LEU A 99 14.68 -5.34 -21.31
CA LEU A 99 14.43 -5.53 -22.75
C LEU A 99 12.95 -5.29 -23.10
N VAL A 100 12.03 -5.82 -22.30
CA VAL A 100 10.58 -5.61 -22.51
C VAL A 100 10.21 -4.14 -22.43
N GLN A 101 10.81 -3.38 -21.49
CA GLN A 101 10.56 -1.93 -21.36
C GLN A 101 11.18 -1.11 -22.50
N ALA A 102 12.17 -1.63 -23.21
CA ALA A 102 12.88 -0.95 -24.29
C ALA A 102 12.26 -1.18 -25.67
N VAL A 103 11.24 -2.03 -25.81
CA VAL A 103 10.61 -2.28 -27.11
C VAL A 103 9.77 -1.09 -27.56
N GLU A 104 9.87 -0.75 -28.83
CA GLU A 104 9.13 0.35 -29.46
C GLU A 104 8.29 -0.15 -30.64
N GLY A 105 7.20 0.55 -30.93
CA GLY A 105 6.31 0.24 -32.07
C GLY A 105 5.37 -0.95 -31.83
N LYS A 106 4.59 -1.30 -32.84
CA LYS A 106 3.59 -2.39 -32.80
C LYS A 106 3.63 -3.21 -34.08
N GLY A 107 3.24 -4.49 -34.00
CA GLY A 107 3.16 -5.40 -35.14
C GLY A 107 4.47 -5.45 -35.92
N GLU A 108 4.40 -5.28 -37.24
CA GLU A 108 5.57 -5.32 -38.13
C GLU A 108 6.55 -4.15 -37.89
N SER A 109 6.09 -3.03 -37.36
CA SER A 109 6.92 -1.88 -37.02
C SER A 109 7.61 -1.98 -35.66
N ALA A 110 7.34 -3.02 -34.89
CA ALA A 110 7.98 -3.23 -33.58
C ALA A 110 9.48 -3.48 -33.73
N PHE A 111 10.29 -2.79 -32.92
CA PHE A 111 11.75 -2.90 -32.96
C PHE A 111 12.36 -2.65 -31.56
N PHE A 112 13.61 -3.01 -31.43
CA PHE A 112 14.45 -2.63 -30.29
C PHE A 112 15.50 -1.61 -30.74
N PRO A 113 15.71 -0.49 -30.03
CA PRO A 113 16.83 0.39 -30.29
C PRO A 113 18.16 -0.34 -30.03
N GLU A 114 19.20 -0.03 -30.81
CA GLU A 114 20.55 -0.53 -30.52
C GLU A 114 21.01 0.06 -29.18
N MET A 115 21.45 -0.82 -28.25
CA MET A 115 21.90 -0.40 -26.92
C MET A 115 22.87 -1.40 -26.30
N GLU A 116 23.66 -0.92 -25.36
CA GLU A 116 24.44 -1.72 -24.44
C GLU A 116 24.14 -1.26 -23.00
N VAL A 117 23.67 -2.18 -22.16
CA VAL A 117 23.30 -1.93 -20.77
C VAL A 117 24.11 -2.86 -19.87
N GLN A 118 24.76 -2.30 -18.85
CA GLN A 118 25.31 -3.01 -17.71
C GLN A 118 24.63 -2.49 -16.47
N ASP A 119 23.93 -3.36 -15.74
CA ASP A 119 23.05 -2.91 -14.66
C ASP A 119 23.10 -3.90 -13.47
N TRP A 120 22.94 -3.34 -12.27
CA TRP A 120 22.99 -4.07 -11.00
C TRP A 120 22.31 -3.28 -9.88
N PRO A 121 21.83 -3.96 -8.82
CA PRO A 121 21.21 -3.28 -7.70
C PRO A 121 22.24 -2.53 -6.86
N SER A 122 21.87 -1.32 -6.38
CA SER A 122 22.70 -0.57 -5.43
C SER A 122 22.45 -0.95 -3.97
N ILE A 123 21.31 -1.61 -3.68
CA ILE A 123 20.93 -2.18 -2.39
C ILE A 123 20.48 -3.64 -2.60
N ALA A 124 20.91 -4.56 -1.73
CA ALA A 124 20.72 -6.00 -1.93
C ALA A 124 19.25 -6.43 -1.83
N TYR A 125 18.53 -5.95 -0.80
CA TYR A 125 17.14 -6.34 -0.54
C TYR A 125 16.21 -5.17 -0.86
N ARG A 126 15.23 -5.45 -1.71
CA ARG A 126 14.28 -4.46 -2.24
C ARG A 126 12.89 -5.04 -2.11
N GLY A 127 12.27 -4.73 -0.98
CA GLY A 127 11.01 -5.35 -0.57
C GLY A 127 9.83 -4.41 -0.62
N THR A 128 8.67 -5.01 -0.84
CA THR A 128 7.37 -4.39 -0.57
C THR A 128 6.66 -5.22 0.47
N LEU A 129 6.20 -4.57 1.55
CA LEU A 129 5.32 -5.18 2.53
C LEU A 129 3.89 -4.77 2.22
N VAL A 130 2.98 -5.73 2.19
CA VAL A 130 1.56 -5.48 2.00
C VAL A 130 0.79 -6.09 3.16
N ASP A 131 -0.06 -5.29 3.79
CA ASP A 131 -1.03 -5.76 4.77
C ASP A 131 -2.13 -6.56 4.04
N VAL A 132 -2.26 -7.84 4.41
CA VAL A 132 -3.15 -8.78 3.74
C VAL A 132 -4.24 -9.32 4.68
N GLY A 133 -4.99 -8.44 5.31
CA GLY A 133 -6.15 -8.80 6.12
C GLY A 133 -5.92 -8.78 7.62
N SER A 134 -5.03 -7.92 8.09
CA SER A 134 -4.84 -7.66 9.53
C SER A 134 -5.86 -6.63 10.01
N GLU A 135 -5.55 -5.37 9.97
CA GLU A 135 -6.48 -4.29 10.31
C GLU A 135 -7.38 -3.89 9.13
N GLY A 136 -6.94 -4.18 7.90
CA GLY A 136 -7.58 -3.80 6.65
C GLY A 136 -8.28 -4.93 5.89
N PRO A 137 -8.52 -4.72 4.60
CA PRO A 137 -9.15 -5.68 3.70
C PRO A 137 -8.21 -6.85 3.39
N MET A 138 -8.77 -8.00 3.09
CA MET A 138 -8.00 -9.18 2.72
C MET A 138 -7.88 -9.32 1.20
N CYS A 139 -6.66 -9.27 0.68
CA CYS A 139 -6.37 -9.50 -0.74
C CYS A 139 -6.77 -10.90 -1.18
N THR A 140 -7.22 -11.03 -2.44
CA THR A 140 -7.36 -12.35 -3.07
C THR A 140 -6.00 -12.92 -3.46
N VAL A 141 -5.88 -14.24 -3.64
CA VAL A 141 -4.66 -14.87 -4.15
C VAL A 141 -4.27 -14.30 -5.52
N ASP A 142 -5.24 -14.08 -6.39
CA ASP A 142 -5.02 -13.51 -7.72
C ASP A 142 -4.50 -12.08 -7.65
N GLU A 143 -4.98 -11.28 -6.69
CA GLU A 143 -4.46 -9.93 -6.47
C GLU A 143 -3.02 -9.94 -5.97
N ILE A 144 -2.68 -10.85 -5.05
CA ILE A 144 -1.28 -11.01 -4.61
C ILE A 144 -0.37 -11.42 -5.78
N LYS A 145 -0.83 -12.31 -6.66
CA LYS A 145 -0.07 -12.66 -7.87
C LYS A 145 0.12 -11.46 -8.81
N ARG A 146 -0.91 -10.62 -8.99
CA ARG A 146 -0.79 -9.36 -9.75
C ARG A 146 0.23 -8.40 -9.12
N GLN A 147 0.25 -8.30 -7.78
CA GLN A 147 1.24 -7.51 -7.06
C GLN A 147 2.65 -8.05 -7.25
N LEU A 148 2.84 -9.37 -7.26
CA LEU A 148 4.11 -10.02 -7.54
C LEU A 148 4.57 -9.77 -8.99
N ASP A 149 3.70 -9.90 -10.00
CA ASP A 149 4.00 -9.55 -11.39
C ASP A 149 4.38 -8.05 -11.51
N PHE A 150 3.65 -7.18 -10.81
CA PHE A 150 3.93 -5.76 -10.78
C PHE A 150 5.30 -5.47 -10.15
N LEU A 151 5.59 -6.02 -8.98
CA LEU A 151 6.86 -5.82 -8.27
C LEU A 151 8.05 -6.37 -9.09
N ALA A 152 7.89 -7.51 -9.76
CA ALA A 152 8.88 -8.11 -10.64
C ALA A 152 9.31 -7.17 -11.77
N ARG A 153 8.36 -6.44 -12.38
CA ARG A 153 8.62 -5.45 -13.44
C ARG A 153 9.59 -4.35 -12.99
N TRP A 154 9.54 -3.99 -11.70
CA TRP A 154 10.36 -2.95 -11.09
C TRP A 154 11.60 -3.51 -10.37
N LYS A 155 11.93 -4.78 -10.59
CA LYS A 155 13.10 -5.47 -10.03
C LYS A 155 13.12 -5.55 -8.50
N GLY A 156 11.95 -5.54 -7.84
CA GLY A 156 11.83 -5.92 -6.45
C GLY A 156 12.16 -7.41 -6.28
N ASN A 157 12.77 -7.79 -5.15
CA ASN A 157 13.19 -9.18 -4.92
C ASN A 157 12.66 -9.81 -3.63
N GLN A 158 11.90 -9.05 -2.83
CA GLN A 158 11.20 -9.56 -1.64
C GLN A 158 9.78 -9.02 -1.59
N TYR A 159 8.84 -9.88 -1.21
CA TYR A 159 7.45 -9.53 -0.92
C TYR A 159 7.15 -9.97 0.50
N TYR A 160 6.89 -9.02 1.37
CA TYR A 160 6.56 -9.28 2.77
C TYR A 160 5.05 -9.41 2.90
N LEU A 161 4.59 -10.63 3.14
CA LEU A 161 3.19 -10.95 3.36
C LEU A 161 2.89 -10.72 4.83
N TYR A 162 2.35 -9.52 5.16
CA TYR A 162 2.05 -9.15 6.53
C TYR A 162 0.71 -9.71 6.97
N SER A 163 0.71 -10.41 8.07
CA SER A 163 -0.48 -11.07 8.63
C SER A 163 -0.42 -11.13 10.15
N GLU A 164 -1.43 -10.59 10.81
CA GLU A 164 -1.65 -10.79 12.23
C GLU A 164 -2.38 -12.11 12.51
N ALA A 165 -3.42 -12.42 11.72
CA ALA A 165 -4.29 -13.55 11.95
C ALA A 165 -4.89 -14.16 10.66
N SER A 166 -4.39 -13.76 9.48
CA SER A 166 -4.95 -14.16 8.18
C SER A 166 -4.28 -15.40 7.55
N ILE A 167 -3.42 -16.11 8.28
CA ILE A 167 -2.81 -17.39 7.87
C ILE A 167 -3.37 -18.51 8.73
N VAL A 168 -3.88 -19.58 8.09
CA VAL A 168 -4.36 -20.77 8.81
C VAL A 168 -3.23 -21.47 9.54
N LEU A 169 -3.41 -21.62 10.86
CA LEU A 169 -2.55 -22.42 11.72
C LEU A 169 -3.36 -23.57 12.34
N ASP A 170 -2.78 -24.79 12.29
CA ASP A 170 -3.43 -25.97 12.86
C ASP A 170 -3.57 -25.83 14.38
N GLY A 171 -4.74 -26.15 14.89
CA GLY A 171 -5.06 -26.05 16.32
C GLY A 171 -5.77 -24.73 16.69
N TYR A 172 -5.89 -23.77 15.77
CA TYR A 172 -6.51 -22.45 16.02
C TYR A 172 -7.73 -22.16 15.11
N PRO A 173 -8.76 -23.02 15.10
CA PRO A 173 -9.87 -22.90 14.15
C PRO A 173 -10.78 -21.69 14.38
N LEU A 174 -10.61 -20.98 15.49
CA LEU A 174 -11.38 -19.77 15.81
C LEU A 174 -10.67 -18.49 15.34
N LEU A 175 -9.41 -18.59 14.92
CA LEU A 175 -8.65 -17.44 14.46
C LEU A 175 -9.04 -17.13 13.01
N ASN A 176 -9.77 -16.04 12.82
CA ASN A 176 -10.29 -15.55 11.53
C ASN A 176 -10.85 -16.66 10.62
N PRO A 177 -11.88 -17.42 11.07
CA PRO A 177 -12.39 -18.57 10.32
C PRO A 177 -12.92 -18.20 8.92
N ASP A 178 -13.38 -16.97 8.75
CA ASP A 178 -14.03 -16.49 7.53
C ASP A 178 -13.05 -15.71 6.60
N ALA A 179 -11.84 -15.41 7.08
CA ALA A 179 -10.88 -14.56 6.35
C ALA A 179 -9.44 -14.99 6.61
N HIS A 180 -8.99 -16.03 5.92
CA HIS A 180 -7.62 -16.51 6.02
C HIS A 180 -7.14 -17.13 4.70
N PHE A 181 -5.83 -17.19 4.54
CA PHE A 181 -5.19 -18.00 3.51
C PHE A 181 -5.00 -19.43 4.03
N THR A 182 -5.44 -20.41 3.24
CA THR A 182 -5.11 -21.81 3.50
C THR A 182 -3.62 -22.07 3.25
N LYS A 183 -3.08 -23.15 3.83
CA LYS A 183 -1.67 -23.52 3.61
C LYS A 183 -1.36 -23.76 2.12
N ASP A 184 -2.32 -24.26 1.35
CA ASP A 184 -2.14 -24.47 -0.09
C ASP A 184 -2.12 -23.16 -0.87
N GLN A 185 -2.95 -22.19 -0.52
CA GLN A 185 -2.90 -20.84 -1.10
C GLN A 185 -1.56 -20.14 -0.79
N ILE A 186 -1.04 -20.28 0.43
CA ILE A 186 0.29 -19.74 0.76
C ILE A 186 1.38 -20.42 -0.07
N ARG A 187 1.34 -21.75 -0.22
CA ARG A 187 2.29 -22.48 -1.07
C ARG A 187 2.22 -22.04 -2.52
N GLU A 188 1.01 -21.78 -3.02
CA GLU A 188 0.79 -21.26 -4.37
C GLU A 188 1.40 -19.85 -4.55
N ILE A 189 1.17 -18.94 -3.61
CA ILE A 189 1.75 -17.58 -3.61
C ILE A 189 3.28 -17.66 -3.57
N VAL A 190 3.84 -18.47 -2.68
CA VAL A 190 5.29 -18.66 -2.53
C VAL A 190 5.92 -19.24 -3.81
N ALA A 191 5.28 -20.25 -4.41
CA ALA A 191 5.76 -20.83 -5.66
C ALA A 191 5.73 -19.82 -6.82
N TYR A 192 4.67 -19.00 -6.89
CA TYR A 192 4.55 -17.97 -7.91
C TYR A 192 5.61 -16.87 -7.74
N GLY A 193 5.80 -16.38 -6.50
CA GLY A 193 6.87 -15.42 -6.19
C GLY A 193 8.25 -15.94 -6.57
N ARG A 194 8.55 -17.22 -6.24
CA ARG A 194 9.81 -17.87 -6.62
C ARG A 194 10.03 -17.89 -8.14
N ALA A 195 8.99 -18.15 -8.91
CA ALA A 195 9.09 -18.16 -10.38
C ALA A 195 9.43 -16.77 -10.93
N LEU A 196 8.97 -15.71 -10.26
CA LEU A 196 9.28 -14.30 -10.55
C LEU A 196 10.55 -13.79 -9.88
N HIS A 197 11.36 -14.67 -9.26
CA HIS A 197 12.57 -14.32 -8.51
C HIS A 197 12.35 -13.44 -7.28
N ILE A 198 11.13 -13.46 -6.73
CA ILE A 198 10.73 -12.74 -5.52
C ILE A 198 10.61 -13.73 -4.37
N ASP A 199 11.34 -13.46 -3.28
CA ASP A 199 11.21 -14.19 -2.02
C ASP A 199 9.98 -13.70 -1.26
N VAL A 200 8.99 -14.59 -1.07
CA VAL A 200 7.81 -14.30 -0.26
C VAL A 200 8.14 -14.55 1.20
N VAL A 201 8.38 -13.46 1.92
CA VAL A 201 8.80 -13.45 3.32
C VAL A 201 7.56 -13.34 4.23
N PRO A 202 7.35 -14.24 5.18
CA PRO A 202 6.29 -14.05 6.17
C PRO A 202 6.65 -12.87 7.08
N ALA A 203 5.70 -11.95 7.23
CA ALA A 203 5.75 -10.88 8.23
C ALA A 203 4.56 -11.08 9.16
N VAL A 204 4.84 -11.50 10.39
CA VAL A 204 3.82 -11.93 11.37
C VAL A 204 4.07 -11.28 12.71
N GLU A 205 3.02 -11.23 13.54
CA GLU A 205 3.08 -10.65 14.85
C GLU A 205 3.23 -11.73 15.94
N LEU A 206 4.34 -11.67 16.67
CA LEU A 206 4.64 -12.62 17.75
C LEU A 206 4.80 -11.94 19.12
N TYR A 207 4.35 -10.67 19.24
CA TYR A 207 4.28 -9.94 20.51
C TYR A 207 3.06 -9.00 20.56
N GLY A 208 3.01 -7.96 19.70
CA GLY A 208 1.95 -6.97 19.58
C GLY A 208 0.94 -7.29 18.49
N HIS A 209 0.00 -6.36 18.21
CA HIS A 209 -0.98 -6.43 17.13
C HIS A 209 -1.85 -7.72 17.09
N LEU A 210 -2.18 -8.29 18.26
CA LEU A 210 -2.87 -9.57 18.38
C LEU A 210 -4.33 -9.44 18.83
N HIS A 211 -5.00 -8.35 18.48
CA HIS A 211 -6.42 -8.13 18.84
C HIS A 211 -7.34 -9.25 18.33
N ASP A 212 -7.08 -9.74 17.12
CA ASP A 212 -7.87 -10.82 16.53
C ASP A 212 -7.71 -12.15 17.27
N LEU A 213 -6.58 -12.38 17.92
CA LEU A 213 -6.38 -13.51 18.81
C LEU A 213 -7.11 -13.28 20.14
N PHE A 214 -6.93 -12.11 20.78
CA PHE A 214 -7.40 -11.88 22.15
C PHE A 214 -8.87 -11.49 22.27
N ARG A 215 -9.54 -11.12 21.16
CA ARG A 215 -11.01 -11.03 21.15
C ARG A 215 -11.68 -12.40 21.32
N ILE A 216 -10.94 -13.50 21.10
CA ILE A 216 -11.40 -14.86 21.31
C ILE A 216 -11.21 -15.21 22.78
N GLU A 217 -12.30 -15.39 23.54
CA GLU A 217 -12.29 -15.65 24.98
C GLU A 217 -11.34 -16.78 25.38
N LYS A 218 -11.25 -17.83 24.56
CA LYS A 218 -10.35 -18.97 24.78
C LYS A 218 -8.88 -18.57 24.94
N TYR A 219 -8.44 -17.49 24.26
CA TYR A 219 -7.06 -17.04 24.23
C TYR A 219 -6.82 -15.72 25.00
N SER A 220 -7.89 -15.06 25.48
CA SER A 220 -7.81 -13.76 26.15
C SER A 220 -6.88 -13.75 27.37
N HIS A 221 -6.75 -14.91 28.06
CA HIS A 221 -5.87 -15.08 29.23
C HIS A 221 -4.36 -15.06 28.91
N LEU A 222 -3.99 -15.10 27.63
CA LEU A 222 -2.59 -14.99 27.17
C LEU A 222 -2.16 -13.53 26.98
N SER A 223 -3.14 -12.61 26.96
CA SER A 223 -2.86 -11.17 26.86
C SER A 223 -2.40 -10.59 28.20
N ASP A 224 -1.62 -9.52 28.14
CA ASP A 224 -1.19 -8.75 29.31
C ASP A 224 -2.31 -7.85 29.87
N LEU A 225 -3.26 -7.45 29.05
CA LEU A 225 -4.48 -6.72 29.39
C LEU A 225 -5.71 -7.51 29.00
N PRO A 226 -6.84 -7.39 29.72
CA PRO A 226 -8.08 -8.02 29.32
C PRO A 226 -8.46 -7.61 27.88
N HIS A 227 -8.50 -8.60 26.95
CA HIS A 227 -8.73 -8.39 25.52
C HIS A 227 -7.83 -7.30 24.90
N GLY A 228 -6.56 -7.23 25.35
CA GLY A 228 -5.56 -6.33 24.78
C GLY A 228 -5.02 -6.80 23.44
N GLY A 229 -3.95 -6.18 22.98
CA GLY A 229 -3.30 -6.51 21.69
C GLY A 229 -1.93 -7.16 21.84
N GLU A 230 -1.43 -7.38 23.08
CA GLU A 230 -0.08 -7.84 23.32
C GLU A 230 -0.07 -9.12 24.17
N PHE A 231 0.86 -10.03 23.88
CA PHE A 231 1.11 -11.18 24.75
C PHE A 231 1.59 -10.75 26.14
N ASN A 232 1.20 -11.52 27.16
CA ASN A 232 1.83 -11.44 28.47
C ASN A 232 3.12 -12.30 28.49
N PRO A 233 4.31 -11.72 28.37
CA PRO A 233 5.56 -12.49 28.29
C PRO A 233 5.89 -13.23 29.60
N ALA A 234 5.25 -12.89 30.71
CA ALA A 234 5.37 -13.60 31.98
C ALA A 234 4.52 -14.88 32.05
N ASN A 235 3.56 -15.05 31.12
CA ASN A 235 2.71 -16.25 31.08
C ASN A 235 3.42 -17.39 30.34
N PRO A 236 3.73 -18.54 30.98
CA PRO A 236 4.43 -19.65 30.32
C PRO A 236 3.67 -20.26 29.14
N GLN A 237 2.34 -20.20 29.14
CA GLN A 237 1.52 -20.72 28.04
C GLN A 237 1.70 -19.93 26.73
N VAL A 238 2.18 -18.69 26.79
CA VAL A 238 2.56 -17.91 25.61
C VAL A 238 3.71 -18.61 24.85
N LYS A 239 4.68 -19.18 25.56
CA LYS A 239 5.79 -19.92 24.94
C LYS A 239 5.31 -21.17 24.21
N ASP A 240 4.39 -21.90 24.78
CA ASP A 240 3.84 -23.11 24.16
C ASP A 240 3.10 -22.78 22.85
N LEU A 241 2.33 -21.68 22.85
CA LEU A 241 1.66 -21.17 21.65
C LEU A 241 2.69 -20.72 20.61
N LEU A 242 3.68 -19.91 20.99
CA LEU A 242 4.71 -19.41 20.09
C LEU A 242 5.53 -20.55 19.46
N ASP A 243 5.88 -21.60 20.21
CA ASP A 243 6.59 -22.75 19.65
C ASP A 243 5.78 -23.45 18.57
N ASN A 244 4.48 -23.58 18.80
CA ASN A 244 3.58 -24.17 17.81
C ASN A 244 3.47 -23.28 16.55
N TRP A 245 3.25 -21.98 16.71
CA TRP A 245 3.16 -21.03 15.59
C TRP A 245 4.46 -20.95 14.78
N VAL A 246 5.58 -20.74 15.48
CA VAL A 246 6.91 -20.66 14.86
C VAL A 246 7.22 -21.92 14.04
N SER A 247 6.87 -23.12 14.56
CA SER A 247 7.08 -24.37 13.86
C SER A 247 6.29 -24.44 12.55
N GLN A 248 5.00 -24.09 12.59
CA GLN A 248 4.13 -24.11 11.42
C GLN A 248 4.53 -23.07 10.37
N LEU A 249 4.84 -21.85 10.80
CA LEU A 249 5.26 -20.76 9.91
C LEU A 249 6.60 -21.09 9.23
N ALA A 250 7.57 -21.61 9.99
CA ALA A 250 8.87 -21.97 9.43
C ALA A 250 8.80 -23.11 8.41
N GLU A 251 7.85 -24.04 8.56
CA GLU A 251 7.57 -25.11 7.60
C GLU A 251 6.82 -24.59 6.36
N LEU A 252 5.86 -23.71 6.56
CA LEU A 252 5.00 -23.19 5.49
C LEU A 252 5.76 -22.27 4.52
N PHE A 253 6.67 -21.46 5.04
CA PHE A 253 7.44 -20.50 4.25
C PHE A 253 8.90 -20.95 4.09
N PRO A 254 9.33 -21.30 2.86
CA PRO A 254 10.72 -21.69 2.58
C PRO A 254 11.70 -20.51 2.64
N SER A 255 11.23 -19.25 2.65
CA SER A 255 12.09 -18.06 2.80
C SER A 255 13.08 -18.24 3.96
N PRO A 256 14.36 -17.88 3.77
CA PRO A 256 15.32 -17.86 4.87
C PRO A 256 15.10 -16.69 5.84
N PHE A 257 14.18 -15.77 5.53
CA PHE A 257 13.84 -14.62 6.35
C PHE A 257 12.45 -14.77 6.97
N ILE A 258 12.24 -14.15 8.11
CA ILE A 258 10.95 -13.99 8.78
C ILE A 258 10.93 -12.71 9.60
N VAL A 259 9.91 -11.88 9.41
CA VAL A 259 9.61 -10.74 10.29
C VAL A 259 8.71 -11.25 11.41
N VAL A 260 9.03 -10.89 12.64
CA VAL A 260 8.34 -11.37 13.85
C VAL A 260 7.53 -10.28 14.57
N GLY A 261 7.45 -9.08 14.00
CA GLY A 261 6.77 -7.94 14.60
C GLY A 261 7.59 -7.30 15.70
N PHE A 262 7.05 -7.27 16.91
CA PHE A 262 7.65 -6.68 18.11
C PHE A 262 7.60 -5.15 18.14
N ASP A 263 6.82 -4.53 17.30
CA ASP A 263 6.53 -3.11 17.30
C ASP A 263 5.32 -2.78 18.20
N GLU A 264 5.21 -1.50 18.51
CA GLU A 264 4.10 -0.88 19.21
C GLU A 264 3.62 -1.61 20.49
N THR A 265 4.53 -2.31 21.17
CA THR A 265 4.25 -3.00 22.43
C THR A 265 4.16 -1.98 23.59
N TRP A 266 3.10 -1.17 23.56
CA TRP A 266 2.91 0.00 24.44
C TRP A 266 2.58 -0.39 25.88
N SER A 267 1.98 -1.56 26.10
CA SER A 267 1.58 -2.04 27.43
C SER A 267 2.69 -2.77 28.19
N ILE A 268 3.86 -2.97 27.58
CA ILE A 268 4.99 -3.70 28.17
C ILE A 268 5.42 -3.16 29.55
N GLN A 269 5.31 -1.84 29.77
CA GLN A 269 5.61 -1.25 31.10
C GLN A 269 4.61 -1.75 32.15
N LYS A 270 3.32 -1.80 31.78
CA LYS A 270 2.26 -2.29 32.67
C LYS A 270 2.40 -3.79 32.94
N ALA A 271 2.79 -4.56 31.93
CA ALA A 271 3.09 -5.98 32.09
C ALA A 271 4.25 -6.19 33.08
N ALA A 272 5.29 -5.36 33.00
CA ALA A 272 6.39 -5.37 33.95
C ALA A 272 5.97 -5.06 35.40
N ASP A 273 5.08 -4.08 35.56
CA ASP A 273 4.57 -3.66 36.88
C ASP A 273 3.66 -4.72 37.51
N GLN A 274 2.93 -5.48 36.70
CA GLN A 274 1.98 -6.50 37.18
C GLN A 274 2.61 -7.87 37.44
N SER A 275 3.77 -8.18 36.87
CA SER A 275 4.36 -9.52 36.87
C SER A 275 4.72 -10.05 38.27
N GLY A 276 4.70 -9.20 39.32
CA GLY A 276 5.13 -9.56 40.68
C GLY A 276 6.58 -10.02 40.79
N VAL A 277 7.31 -9.99 39.67
CA VAL A 277 8.73 -10.26 39.53
C VAL A 277 9.38 -8.90 39.25
N ASN A 278 10.60 -8.66 39.76
CA ASN A 278 11.39 -7.46 39.44
C ASN A 278 11.83 -7.45 37.95
N ALA A 279 10.89 -7.59 37.04
CA ALA A 279 11.14 -7.58 35.61
C ALA A 279 11.00 -6.14 35.06
N THR A 280 11.91 -5.75 34.21
CA THR A 280 11.83 -4.47 33.50
C THR A 280 11.25 -4.69 32.11
N PRO A 281 10.68 -3.65 31.47
CA PRO A 281 10.25 -3.74 30.06
C PRO A 281 11.36 -4.29 29.13
N VAL A 282 12.60 -3.82 29.34
CA VAL A 282 13.78 -4.33 28.63
C VAL A 282 13.95 -5.83 28.78
N GLN A 283 13.79 -6.34 30.01
CA GLN A 283 13.98 -7.77 30.28
C GLN A 283 12.88 -8.61 29.64
N LEU A 284 11.61 -8.21 29.80
CA LEU A 284 10.46 -8.91 29.21
C LEU A 284 10.56 -8.96 27.68
N PHE A 285 10.88 -7.83 27.05
CA PHE A 285 11.04 -7.74 25.60
C PHE A 285 12.15 -8.68 25.10
N ILE A 286 13.34 -8.60 25.72
CA ILE A 286 14.50 -9.40 25.31
C ILE A 286 14.27 -10.88 25.55
N ASP A 287 13.64 -11.27 26.65
CA ASP A 287 13.37 -12.67 26.95
C ASP A 287 12.47 -13.30 25.87
N GLN A 288 11.39 -12.62 25.47
CA GLN A 288 10.51 -13.11 24.42
C GLN A 288 11.17 -13.08 23.04
N LEU A 289 11.81 -11.97 22.68
CA LEU A 289 12.50 -11.84 21.39
C LEU A 289 13.62 -12.89 21.25
N SER A 290 14.40 -13.10 22.31
CA SER A 290 15.46 -14.12 22.30
C SER A 290 14.91 -15.53 22.19
N TYR A 291 13.79 -15.80 22.85
CA TYR A 291 13.11 -17.10 22.78
C TYR A 291 12.65 -17.41 21.35
N VAL A 292 11.91 -16.47 20.74
CA VAL A 292 11.41 -16.59 19.35
C VAL A 292 12.58 -16.69 18.38
N THR A 293 13.58 -15.81 18.51
CA THR A 293 14.75 -15.80 17.63
C THR A 293 15.50 -17.13 17.67
N LYS A 294 15.76 -17.67 18.86
CA LYS A 294 16.45 -18.96 19.02
C LYS A 294 15.66 -20.10 18.39
N SER A 295 14.34 -20.12 18.57
CA SER A 295 13.47 -21.14 17.98
C SER A 295 13.49 -21.10 16.45
N LEU A 296 13.48 -19.90 15.84
CA LEU A 296 13.53 -19.70 14.40
C LEU A 296 14.94 -19.97 13.81
N GLN A 297 16.00 -19.53 14.47
CA GLN A 297 17.38 -19.80 14.06
C GLN A 297 17.70 -21.31 14.05
N ALA A 298 17.15 -22.07 15.01
CA ALA A 298 17.26 -23.55 15.00
C ALA A 298 16.58 -24.20 13.76
N ARG A 299 15.73 -23.44 13.06
CA ARG A 299 15.07 -23.81 11.80
C ARG A 299 15.68 -23.10 10.58
N ASN A 300 16.92 -22.61 10.72
CA ASN A 300 17.66 -21.89 9.67
C ASN A 300 16.96 -20.59 9.16
N LYS A 301 16.21 -19.90 10.02
CA LYS A 301 15.61 -18.60 9.68
C LYS A 301 16.47 -17.45 10.20
N THR A 302 16.62 -16.42 9.39
CA THR A 302 17.13 -15.09 9.77
C THR A 302 15.97 -14.26 10.26
N VAL A 303 15.99 -13.84 11.51
CA VAL A 303 14.89 -13.13 12.16
C VAL A 303 15.04 -11.64 11.96
N MET A 304 13.93 -10.99 11.65
CA MET A 304 13.80 -9.55 11.49
C MET A 304 12.74 -9.05 12.46
N ALA A 305 12.99 -7.92 13.15
CA ALA A 305 12.04 -7.34 14.10
C ALA A 305 12.03 -5.82 14.00
N TYR A 306 10.86 -5.20 14.17
CA TYR A 306 10.72 -3.75 14.15
C TYR A 306 11.46 -3.10 15.31
N ALA A 307 11.96 -1.88 15.09
CA ALA A 307 12.97 -1.26 15.97
C ALA A 307 12.44 -0.15 16.88
N ASP A 308 11.18 0.24 16.80
CA ASP A 308 10.61 1.34 17.59
C ASP A 308 10.76 1.15 19.09
N ILE A 309 10.45 -0.04 19.61
CA ILE A 309 10.62 -0.38 21.03
C ILE A 309 12.10 -0.48 21.42
N MET A 310 12.96 -0.96 20.48
CA MET A 310 14.41 -1.01 20.70
C MET A 310 14.99 0.40 20.87
N VAL A 311 14.51 1.36 20.07
CA VAL A 311 14.92 2.78 20.14
C VAL A 311 14.29 3.49 21.34
N LYS A 312 13.03 3.19 21.67
CA LYS A 312 12.34 3.70 22.85
C LYS A 312 13.03 3.28 24.16
N PHE A 313 13.53 2.05 24.20
CA PHE A 313 14.27 1.49 25.33
C PHE A 313 15.69 1.07 24.89
N PRO A 314 16.65 2.01 24.76
CA PRO A 314 17.97 1.73 24.17
C PRO A 314 18.78 0.64 24.89
N GLY A 315 18.43 0.30 26.13
CA GLY A 315 19.01 -0.82 26.88
C GLY A 315 18.69 -2.20 26.26
N ILE A 316 17.77 -2.29 25.31
CA ILE A 316 17.47 -3.49 24.50
C ILE A 316 18.60 -3.77 23.52
N ILE A 317 19.08 -2.74 22.80
CA ILE A 317 19.98 -2.89 21.65
C ILE A 317 21.26 -3.71 21.97
N PRO A 318 21.98 -3.48 23.09
CA PRO A 318 23.16 -4.28 23.41
C PRO A 318 22.87 -5.76 23.74
N LYS A 319 21.59 -6.10 23.94
CA LYS A 319 21.15 -7.44 24.34
C LYS A 319 20.44 -8.19 23.23
N LEU A 320 20.35 -7.60 22.04
CA LEU A 320 19.71 -8.23 20.90
C LEU A 320 20.35 -9.58 20.55
N PRO A 321 19.57 -10.57 20.15
CA PRO A 321 20.08 -11.85 19.70
C PRO A 321 21.05 -11.70 18.51
N PRO A 322 22.17 -12.44 18.47
CA PRO A 322 23.10 -12.37 17.36
C PRO A 322 22.43 -12.72 16.02
N GLY A 323 22.73 -11.96 14.96
CA GLY A 323 22.21 -12.19 13.61
C GLY A 323 20.76 -11.73 13.38
N LEU A 324 20.12 -11.11 14.37
CA LEU A 324 18.85 -10.44 14.18
C LEU A 324 19.06 -9.20 13.30
N ILE A 325 18.13 -8.95 12.36
CA ILE A 325 18.08 -7.73 11.56
C ILE A 325 17.01 -6.81 12.16
N ALA A 326 17.39 -5.60 12.52
CA ALA A 326 16.45 -4.60 13.00
C ALA A 326 15.76 -3.89 11.81
N LEU A 327 14.48 -3.57 11.98
CA LEU A 327 13.67 -2.87 10.98
C LEU A 327 13.24 -1.49 11.52
N PRO A 328 14.11 -0.47 11.46
CA PRO A 328 13.72 0.89 11.77
C PRO A 328 12.76 1.41 10.69
N TRP A 329 11.54 1.74 11.11
CA TRP A 329 10.50 2.27 10.26
C TRP A 329 10.20 3.75 10.57
N TYR A 330 9.93 4.52 9.53
CA TYR A 330 9.53 5.92 9.66
C TYR A 330 8.83 6.39 8.39
N TYR A 331 7.61 6.89 8.51
CA TYR A 331 6.73 7.16 7.36
C TYR A 331 6.57 8.64 7.04
N ASP A 332 7.06 9.52 7.89
CA ASP A 332 7.03 10.96 7.60
C ASP A 332 8.25 11.41 6.80
N ALA A 333 8.01 12.40 5.93
CA ALA A 333 9.08 13.11 5.26
C ALA A 333 9.77 14.04 6.28
N SER A 334 10.89 13.61 6.81
CA SER A 334 11.58 14.34 7.88
C SER A 334 13.03 14.67 7.52
N PRO A 335 13.59 15.75 8.09
CA PRO A 335 15.01 16.07 7.94
C PRO A 335 15.91 15.07 8.70
N ASP A 336 17.17 15.00 8.28
CA ASP A 336 18.25 14.13 8.79
C ASP A 336 18.26 13.84 10.32
N PRO A 337 18.00 14.80 11.25
CA PRO A 337 18.10 14.52 12.68
C PRO A 337 17.13 13.45 13.18
N GLU A 338 15.95 13.34 12.59
CA GLU A 338 14.96 12.34 13.02
C GLU A 338 15.39 10.93 12.63
N TYR A 339 15.88 10.74 11.40
CA TYR A 339 16.38 9.43 10.98
C TYR A 339 17.60 8.95 11.79
N LYS A 340 18.48 9.88 12.24
CA LYS A 340 19.58 9.55 13.12
C LYS A 340 19.13 8.98 14.47
N ARG A 341 18.03 9.49 15.01
CA ARG A 341 17.45 8.94 16.24
C ARG A 341 17.12 7.46 16.11
N TRP A 342 16.67 7.03 14.92
CA TRP A 342 16.32 5.64 14.63
C TRP A 342 17.53 4.78 14.28
N LEU A 343 18.50 5.31 13.54
CA LEU A 343 19.61 4.54 12.97
C LEU A 343 20.87 4.55 13.83
N ASP A 344 21.26 5.70 14.41
CA ASP A 344 22.52 5.83 15.14
C ASP A 344 22.67 4.84 16.30
N PRO A 345 21.64 4.53 17.11
CA PRO A 345 21.76 3.54 18.18
C PRO A 345 22.06 2.12 17.68
N LEU A 346 21.50 1.74 16.53
CA LEU A 346 21.74 0.42 15.90
C LEU A 346 23.15 0.36 15.29
N VAL A 347 23.55 1.41 14.56
CA VAL A 347 24.89 1.53 13.95
C VAL A 347 25.99 1.48 15.03
N ALA A 348 25.80 2.17 16.15
CA ALA A 348 26.76 2.20 17.26
C ALA A 348 27.04 0.81 17.87
N GLN A 349 26.10 -0.10 17.78
CA GLN A 349 26.19 -1.48 18.27
C GLN A 349 26.43 -2.50 17.14
N ASN A 350 26.67 -2.05 15.90
CA ASN A 350 26.82 -2.89 14.69
C ASN A 350 25.64 -3.87 14.48
N VAL A 351 24.42 -3.45 14.83
CA VAL A 351 23.23 -4.23 14.55
C VAL A 351 22.90 -4.09 13.05
N PRO A 352 22.80 -5.19 12.29
CA PRO A 352 22.38 -5.12 10.90
C PRO A 352 20.93 -4.61 10.83
N GLU A 353 20.64 -3.76 9.85
CA GLU A 353 19.31 -3.18 9.71
C GLU A 353 18.83 -3.10 8.26
N MET A 354 17.51 -3.06 8.07
CA MET A 354 16.85 -2.69 6.83
C MET A 354 15.84 -1.58 7.14
N VAL A 355 15.94 -0.45 6.42
CA VAL A 355 15.02 0.67 6.63
C VAL A 355 13.65 0.37 6.03
N ALA A 356 12.58 0.81 6.71
CA ALA A 356 11.21 0.63 6.24
C ALA A 356 10.52 1.98 6.03
N SER A 357 10.25 2.30 4.75
CA SER A 357 9.44 3.46 4.30
C SER A 357 7.99 3.06 4.12
N GLY A 358 7.10 4.02 3.86
CA GLY A 358 5.69 3.75 3.61
C GLY A 358 5.13 4.46 2.38
N VAL A 359 4.22 3.79 1.68
CA VAL A 359 3.31 4.44 0.75
C VAL A 359 2.22 5.09 1.59
N ASN A 360 2.19 6.43 1.63
CA ASN A 360 1.27 7.18 2.48
C ASN A 360 -0.17 7.13 1.92
N SER A 361 -0.87 6.03 2.19
CA SER A 361 -2.22 5.72 1.70
C SER A 361 -3.17 5.21 2.77
N TRP A 362 -2.70 4.76 3.92
CA TRP A 362 -3.49 4.01 4.92
C TRP A 362 -4.63 4.79 5.59
N VAL A 363 -4.54 6.11 5.63
CA VAL A 363 -5.57 7.01 6.19
C VAL A 363 -6.00 8.10 5.18
N GLU A 364 -5.67 7.90 3.90
CA GLU A 364 -5.94 8.88 2.84
C GLU A 364 -6.95 8.35 1.82
N ILE A 365 -7.68 9.24 1.16
CA ILE A 365 -8.62 8.89 0.08
C ILE A 365 -7.84 8.38 -1.14
N ALA A 366 -6.77 9.09 -1.49
CA ALA A 366 -5.79 8.69 -2.49
C ALA A 366 -4.39 8.82 -1.87
N PRO A 367 -3.38 8.05 -2.33
CA PRO A 367 -2.03 8.16 -1.78
C PRO A 367 -1.45 9.57 -1.92
N ASP A 368 -0.82 10.08 -0.86
CA ASP A 368 0.04 11.26 -0.92
C ASP A 368 1.40 10.85 -1.47
N PHE A 369 1.58 10.99 -2.79
CA PHE A 369 2.81 10.59 -3.45
C PHE A 369 3.98 11.54 -3.18
N ASP A 370 3.74 12.82 -2.91
CA ASP A 370 4.80 13.76 -2.52
C ASP A 370 5.44 13.35 -1.20
N LYS A 371 4.61 12.99 -0.22
CA LYS A 371 5.06 12.47 1.06
C LYS A 371 5.73 11.10 0.90
N THR A 372 5.13 10.19 0.14
CA THR A 372 5.67 8.86 -0.17
C THR A 372 7.07 8.95 -0.78
N PHE A 373 7.23 9.70 -1.86
CA PHE A 373 8.52 9.80 -2.57
C PHE A 373 9.57 10.49 -1.71
N THR A 374 9.17 11.51 -0.95
CA THR A 374 10.10 12.20 -0.04
C THR A 374 10.56 11.26 1.07
N ASN A 375 9.65 10.48 1.65
CA ASN A 375 9.97 9.50 2.68
C ASN A 375 10.94 8.43 2.15
N VAL A 376 10.64 7.82 1.01
CA VAL A 376 11.51 6.80 0.38
C VAL A 376 12.91 7.37 0.13
N ASP A 377 13.04 8.53 -0.52
CA ASP A 377 14.33 9.10 -0.88
C ASP A 377 15.18 9.46 0.35
N THR A 378 14.55 10.14 1.32
CA THR A 378 15.28 10.66 2.48
C THR A 378 15.66 9.56 3.46
N LEU A 379 14.76 8.60 3.71
CA LEU A 379 15.04 7.46 4.57
C LEU A 379 16.07 6.51 3.94
N LEU A 380 15.97 6.24 2.63
CA LEU A 380 16.95 5.42 1.93
C LEU A 380 18.33 6.09 1.91
N ALA A 381 18.39 7.43 1.73
CA ALA A 381 19.65 8.17 1.81
C ALA A 381 20.29 8.07 3.20
N ALA A 382 19.50 8.13 4.26
CA ALA A 382 19.97 7.91 5.63
C ALA A 382 20.43 6.46 5.84
N GLY A 383 19.65 5.48 5.38
CA GLY A 383 20.00 4.06 5.42
C GLY A 383 21.30 3.75 4.67
N ARG A 384 21.53 4.34 3.48
CA ARG A 384 22.80 4.19 2.75
C ARG A 384 24.01 4.69 3.56
N LYS A 385 23.86 5.80 4.29
CA LYS A 385 24.91 6.29 5.21
C LYS A 385 25.14 5.31 6.38
N ALA A 386 24.07 4.69 6.87
CA ALA A 386 24.11 3.65 7.92
C ALA A 386 24.55 2.28 7.40
N ARG A 387 24.69 2.08 6.08
CA ARG A 387 25.00 0.82 5.40
C ARG A 387 23.86 -0.20 5.49
N THR A 388 22.62 0.28 5.34
CA THR A 388 21.44 -0.58 5.33
C THR A 388 21.59 -1.77 4.37
N LEU A 389 21.07 -2.90 4.78
CA LEU A 389 21.02 -4.11 3.94
C LEU A 389 19.94 -4.01 2.86
N GLY A 390 18.85 -3.30 3.14
CA GLY A 390 17.69 -3.23 2.27
C GLY A 390 16.76 -2.06 2.57
N LEU A 391 15.76 -1.92 1.69
CA LEU A 391 14.58 -1.09 1.86
C LEU A 391 13.34 -1.97 1.81
N ILE A 392 12.47 -1.83 2.80
CA ILE A 392 11.10 -2.37 2.78
C ILE A 392 10.15 -1.19 2.60
N ASN A 393 9.42 -1.15 1.50
CA ASN A 393 8.40 -0.14 1.27
C ASN A 393 7.03 -0.71 1.68
N THR A 394 6.45 -0.20 2.75
CA THR A 394 5.23 -0.75 3.36
C THR A 394 3.97 -0.14 2.75
N VAL A 395 2.91 -0.93 2.66
CA VAL A 395 1.57 -0.52 2.25
C VAL A 395 0.58 -1.02 3.29
N TRP A 396 0.18 -0.11 4.17
CA TRP A 396 -0.79 -0.36 5.23
C TRP A 396 -2.21 -0.03 4.78
N THR A 397 -3.20 -0.63 5.43
CA THR A 397 -4.62 -0.53 5.08
C THR A 397 -5.52 -0.25 6.28
N ASP A 398 -5.00 0.46 7.30
CA ASP A 398 -5.55 0.64 8.65
C ASP A 398 -7.03 1.08 8.70
N ASP A 399 -7.43 2.03 7.88
CA ASP A 399 -8.80 2.59 7.93
C ASP A 399 -9.88 1.72 7.26
N ASN A 400 -9.52 0.52 6.77
CA ASN A 400 -10.44 -0.40 6.07
C ASN A 400 -11.15 0.21 4.85
N GLN A 401 -10.60 1.25 4.23
CA GLN A 401 -11.21 1.91 3.07
C GLN A 401 -10.26 2.06 1.88
N VAL A 402 -9.00 1.77 2.07
CA VAL A 402 -7.96 1.89 1.05
C VAL A 402 -8.20 0.90 -0.09
N LEU A 403 -8.12 1.40 -1.32
CA LEU A 403 -8.08 0.58 -2.52
C LEU A 403 -6.62 0.42 -2.95
N LEU A 404 -6.02 -0.72 -2.64
CA LEU A 404 -4.58 -0.98 -2.72
C LEU A 404 -3.95 -0.63 -4.08
N ARG A 405 -4.68 -0.84 -5.18
CA ARG A 405 -4.17 -0.54 -6.52
C ARG A 405 -3.83 0.92 -6.74
N MET A 406 -4.40 1.83 -5.95
CA MET A 406 -3.97 3.24 -5.99
C MET A 406 -2.54 3.42 -5.50
N SER A 407 -2.02 2.51 -4.67
CA SER A 407 -0.66 2.56 -4.12
C SER A 407 0.43 2.08 -5.10
N TRP A 408 0.07 1.53 -6.26
CA TRP A 408 1.03 0.94 -7.20
C TRP A 408 2.15 1.89 -7.67
N PRO A 409 1.91 3.17 -7.97
CA PRO A 409 3.01 4.09 -8.27
C PRO A 409 4.01 4.23 -7.12
N GLY A 410 3.52 4.27 -5.87
CA GLY A 410 4.37 4.30 -4.67
C GLY A 410 5.18 3.01 -4.49
N ILE A 411 4.59 1.85 -4.80
CA ILE A 411 5.30 0.55 -4.80
C ILE A 411 6.41 0.54 -5.86
N ALA A 412 6.12 0.99 -7.08
CA ALA A 412 7.10 1.09 -8.14
C ALA A 412 8.28 1.99 -7.75
N TYR A 413 7.98 3.16 -7.17
CA TYR A 413 9.00 4.09 -6.70
C TYR A 413 9.90 3.46 -5.63
N GLY A 414 9.30 2.80 -4.63
CA GLY A 414 10.02 2.10 -3.57
C GLY A 414 10.87 0.92 -4.05
N ALA A 415 10.51 0.29 -5.18
CA ALA A 415 11.32 -0.78 -5.78
C ALA A 415 12.50 -0.24 -6.62
N ILE A 416 12.29 0.87 -7.36
CA ILE A 416 13.32 1.48 -8.22
C ILE A 416 14.39 2.20 -7.37
N ALA A 417 14.00 2.94 -6.35
CA ALA A 417 14.92 3.78 -5.57
C ALA A 417 16.12 3.00 -4.99
N PRO A 418 15.96 1.80 -4.40
CA PRO A 418 17.08 0.99 -3.94
C PRO A 418 17.81 0.22 -5.06
N TRP A 419 17.24 0.13 -6.28
CA TRP A 419 17.96 -0.40 -7.43
C TRP A 419 18.99 0.60 -7.93
N GLN A 420 18.61 1.87 -8.08
CA GLN A 420 19.46 2.94 -8.60
C GLN A 420 20.51 3.43 -7.59
N THR A 421 21.64 3.95 -8.07
CA THR A 421 22.66 4.59 -7.22
C THR A 421 22.33 6.02 -6.86
N GLY A 422 21.58 6.72 -7.73
CA GLY A 422 21.11 8.09 -7.56
C GLY A 422 19.63 8.17 -7.19
N PRO A 423 19.11 9.37 -6.90
CA PRO A 423 17.68 9.57 -6.67
C PRO A 423 16.86 9.31 -7.93
N VAL A 424 15.63 8.86 -7.76
CA VAL A 424 14.65 8.75 -8.84
C VAL A 424 14.28 10.15 -9.33
N ASN A 425 14.14 10.34 -10.63
CA ASN A 425 13.67 11.61 -11.18
C ASN A 425 12.17 11.80 -10.93
N ARG A 426 11.82 12.52 -9.88
CA ARG A 426 10.42 12.74 -9.49
C ARG A 426 9.61 13.50 -10.55
N SER A 427 10.26 14.46 -11.26
CA SER A 427 9.53 15.31 -12.21
C SER A 427 9.04 14.56 -13.44
N SER A 428 9.67 13.45 -13.82
CA SER A 428 9.25 12.59 -14.92
C SER A 428 8.58 11.30 -14.46
N PHE A 429 8.56 11.00 -13.15
CA PHE A 429 8.19 9.69 -12.65
C PHE A 429 6.81 9.21 -13.11
N PHE A 430 5.77 10.02 -13.00
CA PHE A 430 4.43 9.61 -13.46
C PHE A 430 4.36 9.39 -14.97
N SER A 431 5.10 10.19 -15.76
CA SER A 431 5.21 9.98 -17.20
C SER A 431 5.92 8.66 -17.52
N ASP A 432 7.07 8.42 -16.89
CA ASP A 432 7.86 7.20 -17.10
C ASP A 432 7.09 5.96 -16.62
N TYR A 433 6.46 6.04 -15.46
CA TYR A 433 5.59 5.00 -14.90
C TYR A 433 4.44 4.65 -15.86
N ALA A 434 3.73 5.66 -16.34
CA ALA A 434 2.59 5.46 -17.23
C ALA A 434 2.99 4.83 -18.56
N GLN A 435 4.13 5.22 -19.12
CA GLN A 435 4.66 4.63 -20.36
C GLN A 435 5.03 3.16 -20.21
N ILE A 436 5.50 2.74 -19.01
CA ILE A 436 5.90 1.35 -18.74
C ILE A 436 4.67 0.47 -18.44
N VAL A 437 3.67 1.01 -17.74
CA VAL A 437 2.56 0.21 -17.21
C VAL A 437 1.38 0.13 -18.16
N TYR A 438 1.13 1.18 -18.94
CA TYR A 438 -0.10 1.32 -19.74
C TYR A 438 0.17 1.41 -21.23
N PRO A 439 -0.87 1.22 -22.08
CA PRO A 439 -0.72 1.39 -23.51
C PRO A 439 -0.18 2.78 -23.85
N PRO A 440 0.74 2.92 -24.82
CA PRO A 440 1.34 4.21 -25.16
C PRO A 440 0.32 5.31 -25.50
N ALA A 441 -0.83 4.96 -26.07
CA ALA A 441 -1.89 5.91 -26.38
C ALA A 441 -2.53 6.53 -25.14
N ALA A 442 -2.58 5.81 -24.01
CA ALA A 442 -3.19 6.23 -22.76
C ALA A 442 -2.18 6.82 -21.76
N ALA A 443 -0.88 6.67 -22.02
CA ALA A 443 0.16 6.98 -21.03
C ALA A 443 0.17 8.46 -20.62
N ALA A 444 -0.03 9.38 -21.56
CA ALA A 444 -0.05 10.81 -21.24
C ALA A 444 -1.23 11.20 -20.35
N ASP A 445 -2.41 10.66 -20.63
CA ASP A 445 -3.61 10.89 -19.81
C ASP A 445 -3.42 10.31 -18.40
N LEU A 446 -2.85 9.12 -18.28
CA LEU A 446 -2.62 8.51 -16.97
C LEU A 446 -1.56 9.24 -16.15
N ALA A 447 -0.51 9.76 -16.78
CA ALA A 447 0.46 10.61 -16.10
C ALA A 447 -0.18 11.89 -15.55
N GLN A 448 -1.05 12.53 -16.35
CA GLN A 448 -1.79 13.72 -15.92
C GLN A 448 -2.79 13.38 -14.81
N ALA A 449 -3.55 12.30 -14.98
CA ALA A 449 -4.52 11.85 -13.97
C ALA A 449 -3.86 11.60 -12.60
N LEU A 450 -2.72 10.91 -12.56
CA LEU A 450 -1.96 10.67 -11.32
C LEU A 450 -1.44 11.98 -10.71
N THR A 451 -1.00 12.93 -11.55
CA THR A 451 -0.54 14.23 -11.10
C THR A 451 -1.69 15.02 -10.46
N SER A 452 -2.83 15.07 -11.11
CA SER A 452 -4.01 15.81 -10.63
C SER A 452 -4.65 15.15 -9.42
N LEU A 453 -4.69 13.80 -9.37
CA LEU A 453 -5.18 13.06 -8.21
C LEU A 453 -4.32 13.33 -6.96
N ASN A 454 -2.99 13.26 -7.10
CA ASN A 454 -2.06 13.58 -6.01
C ASN A 454 -2.24 15.03 -5.53
N ALA A 455 -2.33 15.98 -6.47
CA ALA A 455 -2.51 17.39 -6.13
C ALA A 455 -3.88 17.66 -5.46
N SER A 456 -4.93 16.96 -5.87
CA SER A 456 -6.27 17.02 -5.24
C SER A 456 -6.24 16.51 -3.80
N GLU A 457 -5.60 15.36 -3.55
CA GLU A 457 -5.42 14.81 -2.20
C GLU A 457 -4.70 15.79 -1.28
N ILE A 458 -3.57 16.36 -1.74
CA ILE A 458 -2.79 17.34 -0.98
C ILE A 458 -3.60 18.60 -0.69
N ALA A 459 -4.39 19.10 -1.66
CA ALA A 459 -5.25 20.26 -1.47
C ALA A 459 -6.33 19.98 -0.40
N PHE A 460 -6.92 18.80 -0.41
CA PHE A 460 -7.93 18.42 0.59
C PHE A 460 -7.33 18.22 1.98
N GLN A 461 -6.20 17.53 2.12
CA GLN A 461 -5.47 17.40 3.40
C GLN A 461 -5.14 18.79 3.99
N LYS A 462 -4.68 19.70 3.15
CA LYS A 462 -4.37 21.09 3.56
C LYS A 462 -5.61 21.82 4.06
N ALA A 463 -6.75 21.67 3.40
CA ALA A 463 -8.03 22.23 3.85
C ALA A 463 -8.46 21.60 5.17
N ALA A 464 -8.44 20.29 5.26
CA ALA A 464 -8.90 19.53 6.43
C ALA A 464 -7.96 19.65 7.63
N GLY A 465 -6.64 19.69 7.43
CA GLY A 465 -5.59 19.69 8.44
C GLY A 465 -5.51 18.42 9.27
N VAL A 466 -6.07 17.37 8.73
CA VAL A 466 -6.03 15.98 9.21
C VAL A 466 -6.03 15.09 7.97
N SER A 467 -5.88 13.78 8.15
CA SER A 467 -6.00 12.83 7.05
C SER A 467 -7.32 12.98 6.28
N SER A 468 -7.27 12.78 4.98
CA SER A 468 -8.42 13.01 4.10
C SER A 468 -9.55 12.03 4.38
N MET A 469 -9.23 10.75 4.66
CA MET A 469 -10.22 9.73 4.97
C MET A 469 -10.95 10.01 6.28
N ALA A 470 -10.24 10.52 7.30
CA ALA A 470 -10.88 10.94 8.54
C ALA A 470 -11.76 12.19 8.35
N ALA A 471 -11.34 13.11 7.47
CA ALA A 471 -12.07 14.35 7.21
C ALA A 471 -13.39 14.12 6.47
N VAL A 472 -13.39 13.26 5.43
CA VAL A 472 -14.58 13.07 4.58
C VAL A 472 -15.81 12.59 5.34
N TRP A 473 -15.63 11.90 6.47
CA TRP A 473 -16.74 11.37 7.28
C TRP A 473 -17.09 12.23 8.50
N LYS A 474 -16.37 13.36 8.74
CA LYS A 474 -16.70 14.24 9.87
C LYS A 474 -17.97 15.05 9.61
N ASN A 475 -18.72 15.33 10.69
CA ASN A 475 -19.86 16.23 10.61
C ASN A 475 -19.40 17.64 10.15
N PRO A 476 -19.83 18.13 8.98
CA PRO A 476 -19.36 19.39 8.43
C PRO A 476 -19.91 20.62 9.17
N PHE A 477 -21.03 20.49 9.90
CA PHE A 477 -21.66 21.58 10.65
C PHE A 477 -21.10 21.77 12.07
N VAL A 478 -20.03 21.05 12.45
CA VAL A 478 -19.33 21.35 13.71
C VAL A 478 -18.61 22.69 13.59
N ALA A 479 -18.82 23.59 14.56
CA ALA A 479 -18.32 24.96 14.51
C ALA A 479 -16.82 25.07 14.21
N THR A 480 -15.98 24.23 14.85
CA THR A 480 -14.53 24.22 14.59
C THR A 480 -14.18 23.74 13.19
N THR A 481 -14.98 22.84 12.62
CA THR A 481 -14.83 22.35 11.23
C THR A 481 -15.22 23.46 10.25
N LEU A 482 -16.38 24.12 10.47
CA LEU A 482 -16.84 25.22 9.64
C LEU A 482 -15.83 26.38 9.62
N GLU A 483 -15.34 26.81 10.79
CA GLU A 483 -14.35 27.88 10.90
C GLU A 483 -13.09 27.56 10.09
N ARG A 484 -12.56 26.35 10.26
CA ARG A 484 -11.38 25.88 9.53
C ARG A 484 -11.63 25.87 8.02
N MET A 485 -12.69 25.19 7.56
CA MET A 485 -13.01 25.04 6.15
C MET A 485 -13.32 26.37 5.47
N ASN A 486 -13.94 27.30 6.19
CA ASN A 486 -14.18 28.65 5.68
C ASN A 486 -12.88 29.40 5.35
N GLY A 487 -11.83 29.22 6.16
CA GLY A 487 -10.49 29.75 5.88
C GLY A 487 -9.75 29.04 4.74
N GLN A 488 -10.30 27.94 4.21
CA GLN A 488 -9.66 27.07 3.23
C GLN A 488 -10.47 26.88 1.93
N ARG A 489 -11.45 27.76 1.66
CA ARG A 489 -12.36 27.64 0.50
C ARG A 489 -11.61 27.42 -0.82
N GLU A 490 -10.51 28.15 -1.03
CA GLU A 490 -9.71 28.01 -2.25
C GLU A 490 -9.13 26.58 -2.37
N ASN A 491 -8.60 26.00 -1.30
CA ASN A 491 -8.11 24.63 -1.33
C ASN A 491 -9.25 23.62 -1.57
N LEU A 492 -10.46 23.86 -1.09
CA LEU A 492 -11.63 23.02 -1.36
C LEU A 492 -12.05 23.10 -2.84
N HIS A 493 -12.05 24.29 -3.45
CA HIS A 493 -12.31 24.44 -4.88
C HIS A 493 -11.21 23.77 -5.72
N GLN A 494 -9.93 23.94 -5.33
CA GLN A 494 -8.82 23.26 -6.00
C GLN A 494 -8.92 21.73 -5.87
N THR A 495 -9.33 21.20 -4.72
CA THR A 495 -9.61 19.77 -4.56
C THR A 495 -10.57 19.26 -5.62
N ARG A 496 -11.71 19.94 -5.82
CA ARG A 496 -12.71 19.55 -6.80
C ARG A 496 -12.19 19.63 -8.24
N LEU A 497 -11.65 20.79 -8.62
CA LEU A 497 -11.14 21.00 -9.99
C LEU A 497 -10.07 19.98 -10.38
N LEU A 498 -9.16 19.66 -9.46
CA LEU A 498 -8.11 18.68 -9.70
C LEU A 498 -8.65 17.23 -9.71
N ALA A 499 -9.66 16.94 -8.90
CA ALA A 499 -10.32 15.63 -8.91
C ALA A 499 -11.11 15.41 -10.21
N GLU A 500 -11.83 16.43 -10.69
CA GLU A 500 -12.55 16.43 -11.96
C GLU A 500 -11.57 16.27 -13.16
N ASP A 501 -10.43 16.97 -13.15
CA ASP A 501 -9.36 16.82 -14.14
C ASP A 501 -8.79 15.39 -14.15
N ALA A 502 -8.54 14.82 -12.98
CA ALA A 502 -8.11 13.43 -12.87
C ALA A 502 -9.16 12.46 -13.43
N GLU A 503 -10.45 12.66 -13.13
CA GLU A 503 -11.53 11.82 -13.64
C GLU A 503 -11.62 11.90 -15.18
N GLU A 504 -11.55 13.08 -15.77
CA GLU A 504 -11.60 13.27 -17.23
C GLU A 504 -10.47 12.49 -17.91
N HIS A 505 -9.24 12.64 -17.43
CA HIS A 505 -8.08 11.93 -17.97
C HIS A 505 -8.17 10.41 -17.77
N LEU A 506 -8.66 9.92 -16.63
CA LEU A 506 -8.88 8.48 -16.40
C LEU A 506 -9.92 7.90 -17.36
N MET A 507 -11.04 8.59 -17.58
CA MET A 507 -12.05 8.15 -18.54
C MET A 507 -11.53 8.17 -19.99
N HIS A 508 -10.74 9.18 -20.35
CA HIS A 508 -10.12 9.24 -21.67
C HIS A 508 -9.11 8.09 -21.85
N ALA A 509 -8.23 7.84 -20.87
CA ALA A 509 -7.29 6.72 -20.88
C ALA A 509 -8.00 5.36 -21.04
N GLN A 510 -9.12 5.16 -20.37
CA GLN A 510 -9.93 3.96 -20.52
C GLN A 510 -10.45 3.80 -21.96
N SER A 511 -10.88 4.89 -22.60
CA SER A 511 -11.34 4.89 -24.00
C SER A 511 -10.21 4.55 -24.99
N LEU A 512 -8.96 4.77 -24.59
CA LEU A 512 -7.74 4.45 -25.36
C LEU A 512 -7.20 3.03 -25.07
N GLY A 513 -7.94 2.22 -24.32
CA GLY A 513 -7.64 0.81 -24.08
C GLY A 513 -6.78 0.53 -22.84
N ALA A 514 -6.68 1.48 -21.90
CA ALA A 514 -6.10 1.18 -20.60
C ALA A 514 -6.96 0.16 -19.83
N ASP A 515 -6.30 -0.71 -19.07
CA ASP A 515 -6.98 -1.74 -18.26
C ASP A 515 -7.96 -1.08 -17.28
N PRO A 516 -9.26 -1.40 -17.33
CA PRO A 516 -10.26 -0.78 -16.47
C PRO A 516 -10.10 -1.13 -14.97
N ASP A 517 -9.52 -2.27 -14.65
CA ASP A 517 -9.43 -2.76 -13.27
C ASP A 517 -8.62 -1.83 -12.35
N PRO A 518 -7.35 -1.46 -12.65
CA PRO A 518 -6.64 -0.50 -11.81
C PRO A 518 -7.25 0.91 -11.90
N LEU A 519 -7.79 1.30 -13.06
CA LEU A 519 -8.43 2.60 -13.23
C LEU A 519 -9.67 2.78 -12.36
N ALA A 520 -10.41 1.71 -12.09
CA ALA A 520 -11.60 1.76 -11.22
C ALA A 520 -11.27 2.29 -9.82
N SER A 521 -10.11 1.92 -9.26
CA SER A 521 -9.66 2.42 -7.95
C SER A 521 -9.34 3.93 -8.00
N TYR A 522 -8.60 4.37 -9.01
CA TYR A 522 -8.29 5.81 -9.20
C TYR A 522 -9.55 6.65 -9.43
N LEU A 523 -10.50 6.15 -10.24
CA LEU A 523 -11.78 6.83 -10.47
C LEU A 523 -12.60 6.97 -9.19
N VAL A 524 -12.61 5.96 -8.33
CA VAL A 524 -13.26 6.04 -7.01
C VAL A 524 -12.57 7.09 -6.15
N GLY A 525 -11.23 7.09 -6.10
CA GLY A 525 -10.46 8.08 -5.35
C GLY A 525 -10.72 9.52 -5.82
N ALA A 526 -10.67 9.77 -7.12
CA ALA A 526 -10.94 11.08 -7.71
C ALA A 526 -12.36 11.58 -7.36
N ARG A 527 -13.37 10.74 -7.59
CA ARG A 527 -14.76 11.08 -7.27
C ARG A 527 -15.03 11.27 -5.79
N LEU A 528 -14.34 10.53 -4.92
CA LEU A 528 -14.49 10.72 -3.47
C LEU A 528 -13.85 12.01 -3.01
N LEU A 529 -12.74 12.45 -3.62
CA LEU A 529 -12.13 13.76 -3.37
C LEU A 529 -13.03 14.90 -3.87
N ASP A 530 -13.62 14.78 -5.08
CA ASP A 530 -14.60 15.75 -5.55
C ASP A 530 -15.80 15.83 -4.61
N TYR A 531 -16.37 14.69 -4.22
CA TYR A 531 -17.46 14.62 -3.25
C TYR A 531 -17.08 15.24 -1.91
N ALA A 532 -15.88 15.00 -1.40
CA ALA A 532 -15.40 15.58 -0.14
C ALA A 532 -15.31 17.11 -0.23
N GLY A 533 -14.79 17.63 -1.34
CA GLY A 533 -14.76 19.08 -1.62
C GLY A 533 -16.17 19.68 -1.74
N MET A 534 -17.05 19.05 -2.51
CA MET A 534 -18.46 19.46 -2.68
C MET A 534 -19.19 19.51 -1.35
N ARG A 535 -19.03 18.50 -0.51
CA ARG A 535 -19.65 18.40 0.81
C ARG A 535 -19.36 19.60 1.70
N TYR A 536 -18.11 20.04 1.77
CA TYR A 536 -17.71 21.19 2.57
C TYR A 536 -18.07 22.51 1.91
N ILE A 537 -17.91 22.65 0.60
CA ILE A 537 -18.31 23.87 -0.14
C ILE A 537 -19.82 24.11 0.03
N TYR A 538 -20.66 23.09 -0.18
CA TYR A 538 -22.11 23.24 -0.04
C TYR A 538 -22.54 23.56 1.38
N THR A 539 -21.85 23.02 2.39
CA THR A 539 -22.10 23.39 3.78
C THR A 539 -21.79 24.87 4.04
N LEU A 540 -20.66 25.37 3.55
CA LEU A 540 -20.26 26.77 3.70
C LEU A 540 -21.18 27.71 2.93
N GLU A 541 -21.61 27.32 1.74
CA GLU A 541 -22.60 28.12 0.97
C GLU A 541 -23.96 28.18 1.67
N LEU A 542 -24.39 27.08 2.29
CA LEU A 542 -25.63 27.11 3.11
C LEU A 542 -25.50 28.03 4.30
N GLU A 543 -24.37 28.06 5.00
CA GLU A 543 -24.10 29.01 6.10
C GLU A 543 -24.11 30.46 5.60
N ASP A 544 -23.47 30.76 4.47
CA ASP A 544 -23.47 32.10 3.88
C ASP A 544 -24.88 32.56 3.49
N LEU A 545 -25.64 31.71 2.83
CA LEU A 545 -27.00 31.97 2.42
C LEU A 545 -27.93 32.16 3.63
N TRP A 546 -27.77 31.33 4.67
CA TRP A 546 -28.49 31.42 5.91
C TRP A 546 -28.20 32.75 6.64
N ALA A 547 -26.94 33.13 6.72
CA ALA A 547 -26.51 34.39 7.33
C ALA A 547 -26.98 35.64 6.55
N SER A 548 -27.28 35.49 5.25
CA SER A 548 -27.80 36.56 4.40
C SER A 548 -29.30 36.85 4.61
N LEU A 549 -30.02 35.94 5.27
CA LEU A 549 -31.44 36.10 5.55
C LEU A 549 -31.69 37.25 6.53
N PRO A 550 -32.85 37.99 6.44
CA PRO A 550 -33.22 38.96 7.43
C PRO A 550 -33.37 38.32 8.82
N ALA A 551 -33.23 39.12 9.88
CA ALA A 551 -33.42 38.65 11.27
C ALA A 551 -34.78 37.97 11.52
N HIS A 552 -35.81 38.38 10.76
CA HIS A 552 -37.15 37.81 10.79
C HIS A 552 -37.60 37.44 9.37
N PRO A 553 -37.10 36.34 8.80
CA PRO A 553 -37.43 35.97 7.44
C PRO A 553 -38.87 35.44 7.31
N THR A 554 -39.33 35.34 6.07
CA THR A 554 -40.54 34.57 5.76
C THR A 554 -40.17 33.07 5.59
N ALA A 555 -41.15 32.19 5.83
CA ALA A 555 -40.96 30.77 5.56
C ALA A 555 -40.56 30.50 4.07
N GLN A 556 -41.05 31.35 3.15
CA GLN A 556 -40.70 31.26 1.72
C GLN A 556 -39.20 31.57 1.47
N GLN A 557 -38.65 32.59 2.09
CA GLN A 557 -37.22 32.93 2.00
C GLN A 557 -36.31 31.80 2.53
N ILE A 558 -36.70 31.18 3.67
CA ILE A 558 -35.99 30.05 4.23
C ILE A 558 -36.06 28.83 3.27
N ARG A 559 -37.25 28.59 2.72
CA ARG A 559 -37.45 27.48 1.75
C ARG A 559 -36.57 27.65 0.52
N GLU A 560 -36.44 28.85 -0.01
CA GLU A 560 -35.58 29.17 -1.16
C GLU A 560 -34.10 28.95 -0.86
N VAL A 561 -33.61 29.33 0.32
CA VAL A 561 -32.23 29.13 0.75
C VAL A 561 -31.91 27.66 0.91
N LEU A 562 -32.78 26.91 1.54
CA LEU A 562 -32.58 25.45 1.78
C LEU A 562 -32.94 24.59 0.56
N ALA A 563 -33.62 25.18 -0.45
CA ALA A 563 -34.15 24.49 -1.64
C ALA A 563 -35.02 23.26 -1.27
N VAL A 564 -35.83 23.36 -0.21
CA VAL A 564 -36.72 22.29 0.26
C VAL A 564 -38.19 22.64 0.03
N GLY A 565 -38.98 21.70 -0.41
CA GLY A 565 -40.42 21.86 -0.66
C GLY A 565 -40.76 22.87 -1.76
N VAL A 566 -39.85 23.08 -2.73
CA VAL A 566 -40.07 23.81 -3.97
C VAL A 566 -40.21 22.82 -5.13
N ASP A 567 -40.79 23.26 -6.25
CA ASP A 567 -41.09 22.37 -7.39
C ASP A 567 -39.86 21.67 -8.03
N ASN A 568 -38.65 22.11 -7.71
CA ASN A 568 -37.37 21.54 -8.21
C ASN A 568 -36.47 21.09 -7.04
N SER A 569 -37.04 20.55 -5.97
CA SER A 569 -36.27 20.06 -4.80
C SER A 569 -35.25 18.97 -5.11
N ASP A 570 -35.41 18.28 -6.24
CA ASP A 570 -34.44 17.27 -6.73
C ASP A 570 -33.12 17.88 -7.21
N HIS A 571 -33.06 19.22 -7.35
CA HIS A 571 -31.86 19.98 -7.77
C HIS A 571 -31.33 20.84 -6.62
N SER A 572 -31.32 20.31 -5.42
CA SER A 572 -30.77 21.00 -4.24
C SER A 572 -29.38 20.49 -3.89
N ARG A 573 -28.60 21.29 -3.12
CA ARG A 573 -27.32 20.84 -2.55
C ARG A 573 -27.43 19.54 -1.78
N MET A 574 -28.55 19.34 -1.06
CA MET A 574 -28.80 18.11 -0.32
C MET A 574 -29.06 16.92 -1.25
N ALA A 575 -29.79 17.12 -2.34
CA ALA A 575 -30.01 16.09 -3.34
C ALA A 575 -28.70 15.71 -4.03
N ASP A 576 -27.86 16.66 -4.42
CA ASP A 576 -26.53 16.39 -5.00
C ASP A 576 -25.64 15.58 -4.07
N LEU A 577 -25.65 15.88 -2.76
CA LEU A 577 -24.87 15.12 -1.76
C LEU A 577 -25.41 13.71 -1.57
N LEU A 578 -26.72 13.51 -1.58
CA LEU A 578 -27.35 12.19 -1.53
C LEU A 578 -27.04 11.37 -2.79
N ASP A 579 -27.15 12.00 -3.97
CA ASP A 579 -26.83 11.35 -5.25
C ASP A 579 -25.36 10.97 -5.33
N GLY A 580 -24.46 11.82 -4.86
CA GLY A 580 -23.03 11.55 -4.81
C GLY A 580 -22.72 10.27 -4.04
N VAL A 581 -23.27 10.12 -2.84
CA VAL A 581 -23.13 8.89 -2.04
C VAL A 581 -23.74 7.67 -2.76
N THR A 582 -24.96 7.84 -3.30
CA THR A 582 -25.70 6.77 -3.97
C THR A 582 -24.95 6.24 -5.20
N GLN A 583 -24.28 7.12 -5.94
CA GLN A 583 -23.53 6.76 -7.14
C GLN A 583 -22.14 6.19 -6.82
N LEU A 584 -21.46 6.70 -5.78
CA LEU A 584 -20.11 6.27 -5.40
C LEU A 584 -20.08 4.92 -4.69
N ARG A 585 -21.01 4.67 -3.78
CA ARG A 585 -21.05 3.45 -2.96
C ARG A 585 -20.96 2.15 -3.80
N PRO A 586 -21.76 1.93 -4.85
CA PRO A 586 -21.66 0.72 -5.68
C PRO A 586 -20.33 0.64 -6.45
N ARG A 587 -19.77 1.77 -6.87
CA ARG A 587 -18.46 1.82 -7.56
C ARG A 587 -17.32 1.45 -6.62
N TYR A 588 -17.35 1.98 -5.39
CA TYR A 588 -16.42 1.60 -4.33
C TYR A 588 -16.51 0.10 -4.04
N ARG A 589 -17.73 -0.43 -3.86
CA ARG A 589 -17.94 -1.87 -3.66
C ARG A 589 -17.36 -2.71 -4.81
N ALA A 590 -17.56 -2.30 -6.06
CA ALA A 590 -17.02 -3.01 -7.22
C ALA A 590 -15.48 -2.96 -7.25
N ALA A 591 -14.88 -1.80 -7.02
CA ALA A 591 -13.43 -1.64 -6.95
C ALA A 591 -12.82 -2.45 -5.79
N TRP A 592 -13.49 -2.51 -4.64
CA TRP A 592 -13.10 -3.39 -3.53
C TRP A 592 -13.05 -4.86 -3.96
N LEU A 593 -14.17 -5.39 -4.47
CA LEU A 593 -14.29 -6.81 -4.82
C LEU A 593 -13.44 -7.23 -6.03
N SER A 594 -12.87 -6.30 -6.78
CA SER A 594 -11.91 -6.60 -7.84
C SER A 594 -10.50 -6.96 -7.32
N GLN A 595 -10.19 -6.64 -6.05
CA GLN A 595 -8.86 -6.82 -5.45
C GLN A 595 -8.89 -7.54 -4.10
N TYR A 596 -10.01 -7.48 -3.39
CA TYR A 596 -10.18 -8.08 -2.08
C TYR A 596 -11.34 -9.07 -2.07
N ASN A 597 -11.37 -9.93 -1.05
CA ASN A 597 -12.60 -10.65 -0.72
C ASN A 597 -13.58 -9.72 0.03
N ASP A 598 -14.70 -10.25 0.53
CA ASP A 598 -15.73 -9.47 1.22
C ASP A 598 -15.44 -9.21 2.72
N TYR A 599 -14.30 -9.68 3.22
CA TYR A 599 -13.90 -9.44 4.61
C TYR A 599 -13.81 -7.94 4.88
N ARG A 600 -14.45 -7.49 5.95
CA ARG A 600 -14.56 -6.07 6.37
C ARG A 600 -15.24 -5.12 5.37
N LEU A 601 -15.70 -5.60 4.22
CA LEU A 601 -16.46 -4.76 3.27
C LEU A 601 -17.71 -4.15 3.91
N GLY A 602 -18.41 -4.93 4.75
CA GLY A 602 -19.59 -4.43 5.49
C GLY A 602 -19.25 -3.26 6.41
N THR A 603 -18.11 -3.32 7.11
CA THR A 603 -17.62 -2.23 7.97
C THR A 603 -17.32 -0.99 7.15
N SER A 604 -16.65 -1.16 6.01
CA SER A 604 -16.34 -0.07 5.10
C SER A 604 -17.59 0.58 4.51
N LEU A 605 -18.53 -0.24 4.01
CA LEU A 605 -19.80 0.26 3.45
C LEU A 605 -20.71 0.92 4.52
N GLY A 606 -20.57 0.55 5.79
CA GLY A 606 -21.31 1.19 6.88
C GLY A 606 -21.04 2.69 7.00
N ARG A 607 -19.86 3.19 6.65
CA ARG A 607 -19.54 4.64 6.61
C ARG A 607 -20.33 5.34 5.49
N TRP A 608 -20.46 4.72 4.33
CA TRP A 608 -21.27 5.22 3.21
C TRP A 608 -22.76 5.26 3.55
N GLU A 609 -23.25 4.25 4.28
CA GLU A 609 -24.63 4.22 4.75
C GLU A 609 -24.90 5.29 5.79
N ALA A 610 -23.94 5.51 6.70
CA ALA A 610 -24.04 6.57 7.71
C ALA A 610 -24.06 7.98 7.05
N GLU A 611 -23.25 8.19 6.03
CA GLU A 611 -23.19 9.45 5.27
C GLU A 611 -24.49 9.70 4.51
N TYR A 612 -25.05 8.68 3.82
CA TYR A 612 -26.34 8.79 3.18
C TYR A 612 -27.44 9.16 4.19
N GLU A 613 -27.50 8.45 5.33
CA GLU A 613 -28.49 8.69 6.36
C GLU A 613 -28.33 10.05 7.03
N TYR A 614 -27.09 10.54 7.16
CA TYR A 614 -26.80 11.88 7.67
C TYR A 614 -27.47 12.96 6.79
N TRP A 615 -27.25 12.93 5.47
CA TRP A 615 -27.82 13.93 4.57
C TRP A 615 -29.33 13.77 4.42
N ARG A 616 -29.84 12.55 4.42
CA ARG A 616 -31.28 12.28 4.41
C ARG A 616 -31.98 12.86 5.64
N ARG A 617 -31.39 12.72 6.82
CA ARG A 617 -31.94 13.33 8.07
C ARG A 617 -31.82 14.84 8.03
N ALA A 618 -30.70 15.39 7.58
CA ALA A 618 -30.53 16.83 7.45
C ALA A 618 -31.60 17.43 6.52
N GLN A 619 -31.81 16.85 5.34
CA GLN A 619 -32.88 17.25 4.41
C GLN A 619 -34.25 17.21 5.06
N LYS A 620 -34.60 16.10 5.70
CA LYS A 620 -35.89 15.95 6.40
C LYS A 620 -36.07 16.94 7.53
N GLY A 621 -35.01 17.25 8.26
CA GLY A 621 -35.02 18.25 9.31
C GLY A 621 -35.25 19.68 8.77
N PHE A 622 -34.63 20.00 7.64
CA PHE A 622 -34.90 21.26 6.96
C PHE A 622 -36.37 21.38 6.51
N GLU A 623 -36.93 20.35 5.93
CA GLU A 623 -38.36 20.29 5.56
C GLU A 623 -39.26 20.52 6.77
N ASN A 624 -39.02 19.82 7.88
CA ASN A 624 -39.76 19.94 9.10
C ASN A 624 -39.64 21.36 9.70
N PHE A 625 -38.40 21.90 9.74
CA PHE A 625 -38.15 23.26 10.23
C PHE A 625 -38.95 24.29 9.42
N VAL A 626 -38.85 24.26 8.08
CA VAL A 626 -39.59 25.18 7.21
C VAL A 626 -41.10 25.06 7.39
N SER A 627 -41.63 23.82 7.57
CA SER A 627 -43.07 23.59 7.75
C SER A 627 -43.61 24.16 9.06
N GLN A 628 -42.79 24.22 10.09
CA GLN A 628 -43.15 24.70 11.45
C GLN A 628 -42.81 26.15 11.67
N PHE A 629 -41.93 26.75 10.85
CA PHE A 629 -41.46 28.11 11.03
C PHE A 629 -42.57 29.13 10.79
N ARG A 630 -42.80 30.01 11.74
CA ARG A 630 -43.78 31.09 11.63
C ARG A 630 -43.10 32.36 11.14
N THR A 631 -43.64 32.97 10.10
CA THR A 631 -43.13 34.22 9.55
C THR A 631 -43.05 35.29 10.66
N GLY A 632 -41.87 35.90 10.81
CA GLY A 632 -41.61 36.91 11.84
C GLY A 632 -40.96 36.37 13.11
N GLU A 633 -40.78 35.08 13.26
CA GLU A 633 -39.95 34.50 14.32
C GLU A 633 -38.46 34.78 14.07
N PRO A 634 -37.65 34.89 15.15
CA PRO A 634 -36.20 35.04 14.98
C PRO A 634 -35.60 33.75 14.37
N LEU A 635 -34.67 33.93 13.42
CA LEU A 635 -33.98 32.84 12.78
C LEU A 635 -32.93 32.20 13.73
N PRO A 636 -33.01 30.90 14.05
CA PRO A 636 -32.00 30.25 14.86
C PRO A 636 -30.71 30.04 14.03
N PRO A 637 -29.56 29.77 14.66
CA PRO A 637 -28.36 29.33 13.93
C PRO A 637 -28.64 28.08 13.10
N LEU A 638 -28.09 27.99 11.87
CA LEU A 638 -28.28 26.85 10.98
C LEU A 638 -27.78 25.54 11.63
N THR A 639 -26.66 25.59 12.35
CA THR A 639 -26.11 24.46 13.10
C THR A 639 -27.10 23.85 14.10
N SER A 640 -27.95 24.73 14.75
CA SER A 640 -28.99 24.24 15.66
C SER A 640 -30.13 23.53 14.92
N VAL A 641 -30.48 23.99 13.71
CA VAL A 641 -31.50 23.32 12.88
C VAL A 641 -31.03 21.94 12.47
N VAL A 642 -29.74 21.83 12.05
CA VAL A 642 -29.14 20.54 11.67
C VAL A 642 -29.04 19.59 12.86
N GLN A 643 -28.54 20.07 14.02
CA GLN A 643 -28.40 19.24 15.22
C GLN A 643 -29.75 18.66 15.67
N ASN A 644 -30.79 19.48 15.74
CA ASN A 644 -32.14 19.03 16.09
C ASN A 644 -32.68 17.98 15.09
N SER A 645 -32.24 18.04 13.84
CA SER A 645 -32.62 17.08 12.80
C SER A 645 -31.93 15.71 12.93
N LEU A 646 -30.73 15.69 13.52
CA LEU A 646 -29.94 14.47 13.69
C LEU A 646 -30.28 13.73 14.99
N GLU A 647 -30.87 14.41 15.98
CA GLU A 647 -31.25 13.83 17.27
C GLU A 647 -32.61 13.10 17.23
N HIS A 648 -33.39 13.29 16.19
CA HIS A 648 -34.71 12.66 15.95
C HIS A 648 -34.70 11.81 14.68
#